data_9728b4b90cc1551b7ccee778e7bef762
#
_entry.id   9728b4b90cc1551b7ccee778e7bef762
#
_cell.length_a   1.000
_cell.length_b   1.000
_cell.length_c   1.000
_cell.angle_alpha   90.00
_cell.angle_beta   90.00
_cell.angle_gamma   90.00
#
_symmetry.space_group_name_H-M   'P 1'
#
loop_
_entity.id
_entity.type
_entity.pdbx_description
1 polymer ?
#
loop_
_entity_poly.entity_id
_entity_poly.type
_entity_poly.pdbx_seq_one_letter_code
_entity_poly.pdbx_strand_id
1 'polypeptide(L)'
;MRPVSQTKASDYSARHLSVLEGLEAVRKRPGMYIGSTDHKGLMHCLWEIIDNAVDEALEGHCDTIDVRLHPDHSASVSDNGRGVPVDEVPGIGLSGVEVVYTKLHAGGKFGGGSYGAAGGLHGVGASVVNALSARMDVQVDRGSKTYEMCFRRGEPGEFDDSRQRTPNSPFTPFTDQSRLKTVGKVKRTKTGTRVRFWADFQIFPATEGFSWESLLARARQTAFLVPGLTINCVDERGEEERSESFRFDGGVVDFANWLATDGPVTDTWHITGEGAYTETVQVLDADTGHLTATELERVCSVDIALRWGIGYDTTERSFVNIIATPMGGTHLTGFEQALTRVLRKRIEADSRALKITSKDGRVEKDDIMAGLTAVITVRVPEPQFEGQTKEVLGTGPVRQIVSKVVERELTALLTSSKRDLKTQARALEEKIVGEMRARVSARLHKEITRRKTALETSSLPAKLADCRSDDVAASELFIVEGDSALGTAKNARNSEFQALLPIRGKILNVQKASQADMLRNVECSAIIQVVGAGSGRTFDLEAARYGKVILMTDADVDGAHIRTLLLTLFFRYMRPMIEAGRVFAAVPPLHRIEVSGSGRRKKEIIYTYSDDELVTTLRRLERSGRSFKEPQRYKGLGEMDAHQLAETTMEPQHRTLRRITLGDEAQVMEAESVFELLMGSSVEPRRDFIVEGARDVDRERIDA
;
A
#
# COMPACT_ATOMS: atom_id res chain seq x y z
N MET A 1 15.35 2.58 34.20
CA MET A 1 16.45 2.79 33.24
C MET A 1 17.78 2.91 34.00
N ARG A 2 18.69 1.97 33.79
CA ARG A 2 20.06 2.10 34.31
C ARG A 2 20.83 3.00 33.35
N PRO A 3 21.68 3.93 33.83
CA PRO A 3 22.45 4.79 32.95
C PRO A 3 23.47 3.97 32.16
N VAL A 4 23.47 4.18 30.81
CA VAL A 4 24.51 3.65 29.92
C VAL A 4 25.84 4.24 30.40
N SER A 5 26.78 3.41 30.82
CA SER A 5 28.13 3.83 31.19
C SER A 5 28.80 4.51 30.01
N GLN A 6 29.18 5.75 30.16
CA GLN A 6 30.01 6.47 29.18
C GLN A 6 31.37 5.76 29.09
N THR A 7 31.58 4.96 28.08
CA THR A 7 32.90 4.46 27.70
C THR A 7 33.75 5.64 27.25
N LYS A 8 34.89 5.82 27.86
CA LYS A 8 35.81 6.92 27.52
C LYS A 8 36.29 6.78 26.07
N ALA A 9 36.36 7.87 25.34
CA ALA A 9 36.77 7.92 23.92
C ALA A 9 38.15 7.29 23.63
N SER A 10 38.96 7.01 24.65
CA SER A 10 40.27 6.35 24.54
C SER A 10 40.23 4.84 24.37
N ASP A 11 39.06 4.19 24.47
CA ASP A 11 38.92 2.72 24.44
C ASP A 11 38.50 2.18 23.07
N TYR A 12 38.21 3.03 22.10
CA TYR A 12 37.85 2.61 20.74
C TYR A 12 39.11 2.17 19.98
N SER A 13 39.29 0.88 19.82
CA SER A 13 40.43 0.28 19.11
C SER A 13 39.95 -0.76 18.10
N ALA A 14 40.83 -1.19 17.21
CA ALA A 14 40.54 -2.24 16.21
C ALA A 14 39.98 -3.56 16.80
N ARG A 15 40.20 -3.77 18.10
CA ARG A 15 39.62 -4.94 18.82
C ARG A 15 38.09 -4.91 18.93
N HIS A 16 37.48 -3.75 18.72
CA HIS A 16 36.03 -3.55 18.73
C HIS A 16 35.40 -3.61 17.33
N LEU A 17 36.22 -3.81 16.30
CA LEU A 17 35.77 -4.04 14.92
C LEU A 17 35.43 -5.51 14.75
N SER A 18 34.19 -5.83 14.41
CA SER A 18 33.77 -7.14 13.98
C SER A 18 33.43 -7.11 12.48
N VAL A 19 34.07 -7.95 11.72
CA VAL A 19 33.74 -8.16 10.31
C VAL A 19 32.69 -9.27 10.24
N LEU A 20 31.59 -9.01 9.56
CA LEU A 20 30.54 -9.98 9.30
C LEU A 20 30.63 -10.38 7.83
N GLU A 21 30.73 -11.68 7.56
CA GLU A 21 30.82 -12.19 6.20
C GLU A 21 29.57 -12.97 5.81
N GLY A 22 29.23 -12.93 4.52
CA GLY A 22 28.17 -13.74 3.92
C GLY A 22 26.79 -13.58 4.61
N LEU A 23 26.11 -14.70 4.80
CA LEU A 23 24.73 -14.74 5.32
C LEU A 23 24.62 -14.40 6.82
N GLU A 24 25.72 -14.45 7.56
CA GLU A 24 25.73 -14.03 8.98
C GLU A 24 25.45 -12.54 9.12
N ALA A 25 25.92 -11.72 8.18
CA ALA A 25 25.64 -10.28 8.14
C ALA A 25 24.14 -10.02 7.99
N VAL A 26 23.45 -10.80 7.15
CA VAL A 26 21.99 -10.72 6.94
C VAL A 26 21.25 -11.02 8.25
N ARG A 27 21.61 -12.09 8.94
CA ARG A 27 20.97 -12.50 10.21
C ARG A 27 21.16 -11.47 11.33
N LYS A 28 22.33 -10.82 11.39
CA LYS A 28 22.62 -9.80 12.42
C LYS A 28 21.96 -8.45 12.15
N ARG A 29 21.72 -8.12 10.88
CA ARG A 29 21.10 -6.84 10.47
C ARG A 29 20.03 -7.04 9.38
N PRO A 30 18.96 -7.79 9.67
CA PRO A 30 17.93 -8.13 8.68
C PRO A 30 17.25 -6.88 8.09
N GLY A 31 17.04 -5.84 8.91
CA GLY A 31 16.42 -4.59 8.45
C GLY A 31 17.15 -3.88 7.31
N MET A 32 18.45 -4.15 7.08
CA MET A 32 19.17 -3.61 5.92
C MET A 32 18.76 -4.28 4.59
N TYR A 33 18.20 -5.48 4.65
CA TYR A 33 17.85 -6.29 3.46
C TYR A 33 16.34 -6.37 3.22
N ILE A 34 15.54 -6.44 4.30
CA ILE A 34 14.08 -6.60 4.23
C ILE A 34 13.30 -5.43 4.86
N GLY A 35 13.98 -4.33 5.21
CA GLY A 35 13.39 -3.11 5.76
C GLY A 35 13.00 -3.21 7.23
N SER A 36 12.31 -4.26 7.65
CA SER A 36 11.87 -4.48 9.04
C SER A 36 11.85 -5.97 9.38
N THR A 37 11.63 -6.30 10.66
CA THR A 37 11.45 -7.69 11.13
C THR A 37 10.03 -7.96 11.64
N ASP A 38 9.11 -7.04 11.37
CA ASP A 38 7.69 -7.17 11.63
C ASP A 38 6.97 -7.92 10.47
N HIS A 39 5.65 -7.85 10.47
CA HIS A 39 4.80 -8.40 9.42
C HIS A 39 5.26 -7.97 8.00
N LYS A 40 5.65 -6.70 7.79
CA LYS A 40 6.09 -6.21 6.47
C LYS A 40 7.35 -6.91 6.00
N GLY A 41 8.34 -7.07 6.88
CA GLY A 41 9.57 -7.79 6.56
C GLY A 41 9.32 -9.27 6.27
N LEU A 42 8.38 -9.90 6.97
CA LEU A 42 7.98 -11.27 6.69
C LEU A 42 7.35 -11.42 5.30
N MET A 43 6.42 -10.50 4.95
CA MET A 43 5.83 -10.47 3.61
C MET A 43 6.88 -10.17 2.54
N HIS A 44 7.87 -9.33 2.83
CA HIS A 44 8.98 -9.07 1.90
C HIS A 44 9.76 -10.33 1.55
N CYS A 45 10.01 -11.21 2.52
CA CYS A 45 10.61 -12.52 2.25
C CYS A 45 9.77 -13.36 1.26
N LEU A 46 8.45 -13.34 1.39
CA LEU A 46 7.56 -14.04 0.46
C LEU A 46 7.62 -13.41 -0.95
N TRP A 47 7.64 -12.07 -1.00
CA TRP A 47 7.75 -11.33 -2.29
C TRP A 47 9.04 -11.68 -3.03
N GLU A 48 10.17 -11.76 -2.37
CA GLU A 48 11.46 -12.11 -3.01
C GLU A 48 11.42 -13.49 -3.67
N ILE A 49 10.71 -14.46 -3.09
CA ILE A 49 10.56 -15.80 -3.72
C ILE A 49 9.56 -15.76 -4.87
N ILE A 50 8.45 -15.02 -4.75
CA ILE A 50 7.47 -14.85 -5.83
C ILE A 50 8.12 -14.10 -7.00
N ASP A 51 8.86 -13.02 -6.75
CA ASP A 51 9.49 -12.21 -7.79
C ASP A 51 10.52 -13.01 -8.59
N ASN A 52 11.18 -14.00 -8.00
CA ASN A 52 12.05 -14.93 -8.75
C ASN A 52 11.26 -15.80 -9.76
N ALA A 53 10.07 -16.25 -9.39
CA ALA A 53 9.18 -16.97 -10.29
C ALA A 53 8.60 -16.05 -11.38
N VAL A 54 8.28 -14.81 -11.03
CA VAL A 54 7.79 -13.79 -11.97
C VAL A 54 8.87 -13.40 -12.99
N ASP A 55 10.15 -13.36 -12.60
CA ASP A 55 11.25 -13.11 -13.54
C ASP A 55 11.33 -14.19 -14.63
N GLU A 56 11.05 -15.47 -14.32
CA GLU A 56 10.89 -16.51 -15.34
C GLU A 56 9.69 -16.27 -16.26
N ALA A 57 8.60 -15.70 -15.71
CA ALA A 57 7.42 -15.36 -16.52
C ALA A 57 7.68 -14.15 -17.45
N LEU A 58 8.41 -13.15 -16.99
CA LEU A 58 8.80 -12.00 -17.81
C LEU A 58 9.65 -12.38 -19.02
N GLU A 59 10.47 -13.43 -18.88
CA GLU A 59 11.27 -14.02 -19.97
C GLU A 59 10.48 -15.03 -20.82
N GLY A 60 9.19 -15.23 -20.52
CA GLY A 60 8.31 -16.13 -21.28
C GLY A 60 8.52 -17.62 -21.00
N HIS A 61 9.17 -17.98 -19.90
CA HIS A 61 9.47 -19.37 -19.54
C HIS A 61 8.52 -19.94 -18.49
N CYS A 62 7.68 -19.10 -17.87
CA CYS A 62 6.71 -19.50 -16.84
C CYS A 62 5.34 -18.87 -17.16
N ASP A 63 4.29 -19.64 -17.02
CA ASP A 63 2.90 -19.19 -17.18
C ASP A 63 2.03 -19.47 -15.96
N THR A 64 2.55 -20.15 -14.96
CA THR A 64 1.80 -20.53 -13.76
C THR A 64 2.70 -20.47 -12.51
N ILE A 65 2.23 -19.75 -11.50
CA ILE A 65 2.85 -19.67 -10.17
C ILE A 65 1.81 -20.09 -9.13
N ASP A 66 2.17 -21.03 -8.26
CA ASP A 66 1.36 -21.46 -7.14
C ASP A 66 1.98 -20.97 -5.83
N VAL A 67 1.23 -20.25 -5.02
CA VAL A 67 1.64 -19.75 -3.70
C VAL A 67 0.74 -20.36 -2.63
N ARG A 68 1.31 -20.99 -1.61
CA ARG A 68 0.55 -21.62 -0.51
C ARG A 68 1.04 -21.17 0.85
N LEU A 69 0.10 -20.84 1.71
CA LEU A 69 0.32 -20.57 3.13
C LEU A 69 -0.12 -21.80 3.93
N HIS A 70 0.82 -22.43 4.62
CA HIS A 70 0.59 -23.72 5.30
C HIS A 70 0.27 -23.57 6.78
N PRO A 71 -0.47 -24.54 7.39
CA PRO A 71 -0.83 -24.51 8.81
C PRO A 71 0.37 -24.51 9.77
N ASP A 72 1.53 -24.96 9.32
CA ASP A 72 2.78 -24.99 10.09
C ASP A 72 3.59 -23.69 10.02
N HIS A 73 2.95 -22.59 9.67
CA HIS A 73 3.53 -21.26 9.49
C HIS A 73 4.58 -21.16 8.37
N SER A 74 4.67 -22.14 7.48
CA SER A 74 5.50 -22.01 6.28
C SER A 74 4.74 -21.41 5.11
N ALA A 75 5.48 -20.87 4.14
CA ALA A 75 4.96 -20.52 2.84
C ALA A 75 5.71 -21.30 1.75
N SER A 76 5.01 -21.62 0.66
CA SER A 76 5.65 -22.23 -0.51
C SER A 76 5.25 -21.50 -1.79
N VAL A 77 6.21 -21.37 -2.69
CA VAL A 77 6.05 -20.84 -4.04
C VAL A 77 6.55 -21.87 -5.03
N SER A 78 5.78 -22.17 -6.05
CA SER A 78 6.13 -23.10 -7.10
C SER A 78 5.85 -22.48 -8.46
N ASP A 79 6.81 -22.53 -9.36
CA ASP A 79 6.70 -22.09 -10.75
C ASP A 79 6.86 -23.26 -11.72
N ASN A 80 6.45 -23.07 -12.96
CA ASN A 80 6.68 -23.98 -14.07
C ASN A 80 7.72 -23.47 -15.07
N GLY A 81 8.65 -22.62 -14.60
CA GLY A 81 9.74 -22.05 -15.38
C GLY A 81 10.84 -23.06 -15.75
N ARG A 82 12.01 -22.56 -16.14
CA ARG A 82 13.15 -23.41 -16.55
C ARG A 82 13.76 -24.24 -15.41
N GLY A 83 13.48 -23.86 -14.16
CA GLY A 83 14.13 -24.38 -12.95
C GLY A 83 15.53 -23.81 -12.74
N VAL A 84 15.90 -23.58 -11.48
CA VAL A 84 17.24 -23.11 -11.10
C VAL A 84 18.31 -24.06 -11.68
N PRO A 85 19.46 -23.54 -12.21
CA PRO A 85 20.56 -24.39 -12.69
C PRO A 85 21.02 -25.39 -11.62
N VAL A 86 21.12 -26.65 -12.00
CA VAL A 86 21.54 -27.75 -11.12
C VAL A 86 22.99 -28.16 -11.33
N ASP A 87 23.58 -27.70 -12.41
CA ASP A 87 24.97 -27.98 -12.78
C ASP A 87 25.92 -27.24 -11.82
N GLU A 88 27.15 -27.71 -11.77
CA GLU A 88 28.24 -27.09 -11.01
C GLU A 88 28.64 -25.76 -11.66
N VAL A 89 28.75 -24.73 -10.83
CA VAL A 89 29.16 -23.38 -11.28
C VAL A 89 30.68 -23.39 -11.48
N PRO A 90 31.17 -23.07 -12.71
CA PRO A 90 32.59 -23.04 -13.01
C PRO A 90 33.39 -22.16 -12.04
N GLY A 91 34.48 -22.67 -11.50
CA GLY A 91 35.37 -21.96 -10.58
C GLY A 91 34.90 -21.87 -9.12
N ILE A 92 33.67 -22.32 -8.81
CA ILE A 92 33.13 -22.31 -7.44
C ILE A 92 33.03 -23.74 -6.86
N GLY A 93 32.77 -24.73 -7.72
CA GLY A 93 32.66 -26.14 -7.29
C GLY A 93 31.35 -26.46 -6.57
N LEU A 94 30.36 -25.58 -6.63
CA LEU A 94 29.03 -25.73 -6.00
C LEU A 94 27.94 -25.78 -7.08
N SER A 95 26.85 -26.49 -6.79
CA SER A 95 25.69 -26.48 -7.69
C SER A 95 25.08 -25.08 -7.81
N GLY A 96 24.46 -24.76 -8.97
CA GLY A 96 23.76 -23.48 -9.17
C GLY A 96 22.69 -23.26 -8.09
N VAL A 97 21.97 -24.30 -7.65
CA VAL A 97 21.01 -24.21 -6.53
C VAL A 97 21.70 -23.71 -5.26
N GLU A 98 22.83 -24.30 -4.89
CA GLU A 98 23.53 -23.88 -3.67
C GLU A 98 24.07 -22.46 -3.78
N VAL A 99 24.62 -22.08 -4.93
CA VAL A 99 25.15 -20.73 -5.17
C VAL A 99 24.06 -19.69 -5.04
N VAL A 100 22.88 -19.89 -5.67
CA VAL A 100 21.74 -18.94 -5.63
C VAL A 100 21.22 -18.74 -4.21
N TYR A 101 21.17 -19.78 -3.39
CA TYR A 101 20.60 -19.73 -2.04
C TYR A 101 21.61 -19.44 -0.93
N THR A 102 22.92 -19.53 -1.16
CA THR A 102 23.95 -19.33 -0.11
C THR A 102 24.90 -18.16 -0.37
N LYS A 103 25.02 -17.69 -1.61
CA LYS A 103 25.93 -16.59 -1.93
C LYS A 103 25.16 -15.30 -2.17
N LEU A 104 25.61 -14.21 -1.54
CA LEU A 104 25.13 -12.87 -1.85
C LEU A 104 25.71 -12.43 -3.20
N HIS A 105 24.94 -11.66 -3.94
CA HIS A 105 25.32 -11.18 -5.26
C HIS A 105 25.66 -12.30 -6.26
N ALA A 106 24.88 -13.38 -6.22
CA ALA A 106 25.02 -14.50 -7.13
C ALA A 106 23.69 -14.75 -7.87
N GLY A 107 23.77 -15.01 -9.17
CA GLY A 107 22.62 -15.31 -10.01
C GLY A 107 22.86 -15.05 -11.48
N GLY A 108 22.02 -15.62 -12.35
CA GLY A 108 22.09 -15.47 -13.81
C GLY A 108 21.72 -14.06 -14.33
N LYS A 109 21.38 -13.13 -13.43
CA LYS A 109 20.91 -11.77 -13.75
C LYS A 109 22.08 -10.77 -13.94
N PHE A 110 23.31 -11.14 -13.59
CA PHE A 110 24.50 -10.26 -13.68
C PHE A 110 25.29 -10.35 -15.01
N GLY A 111 24.95 -11.24 -15.90
CA GLY A 111 25.79 -11.55 -17.07
C GLY A 111 25.20 -11.18 -18.43
N GLY A 112 24.22 -10.31 -18.55
CA GLY A 112 23.74 -9.76 -19.84
C GLY A 112 23.16 -10.76 -20.86
N GLY A 113 22.99 -12.05 -20.51
CA GLY A 113 22.63 -13.07 -21.48
C GLY A 113 21.34 -13.86 -21.23
N SER A 114 20.80 -13.82 -20.02
CA SER A 114 19.68 -14.71 -19.65
C SER A 114 18.41 -13.99 -19.22
N TYR A 115 18.47 -12.69 -18.88
CA TYR A 115 17.32 -11.90 -18.44
C TYR A 115 17.39 -10.48 -19.03
N GLY A 116 16.41 -10.11 -19.83
CA GLY A 116 16.32 -8.80 -20.49
C GLY A 116 15.74 -7.72 -19.59
N ALA A 117 14.81 -8.07 -18.70
CA ALA A 117 14.17 -7.14 -17.76
C ALA A 117 13.71 -7.89 -16.52
N ALA A 118 14.54 -7.95 -15.48
CA ALA A 118 14.23 -8.64 -14.23
C ALA A 118 13.78 -7.67 -13.14
N GLY A 119 12.87 -8.11 -12.26
CA GLY A 119 12.50 -7.42 -11.03
C GLY A 119 13.58 -7.55 -9.94
N GLY A 120 14.22 -8.71 -9.86
CA GLY A 120 15.30 -8.98 -8.92
C GLY A 120 16.65 -8.48 -9.42
N LEU A 121 17.04 -7.24 -9.09
CA LEU A 121 18.24 -6.56 -9.60
C LEU A 121 19.54 -6.90 -8.87
N HIS A 122 19.47 -7.30 -7.59
CA HIS A 122 20.65 -7.39 -6.72
C HIS A 122 21.19 -8.80 -6.53
N GLY A 123 20.47 -9.85 -6.96
CA GLY A 123 20.89 -11.25 -6.80
C GLY A 123 21.09 -11.68 -5.34
N VAL A 124 20.35 -11.07 -4.41
CA VAL A 124 20.45 -11.35 -2.97
C VAL A 124 19.15 -11.90 -2.36
N GLY A 125 18.00 -11.73 -3.01
CA GLY A 125 16.69 -12.03 -2.42
C GLY A 125 16.59 -13.47 -1.91
N ALA A 126 16.88 -14.46 -2.76
CA ALA A 126 16.79 -15.87 -2.39
C ALA A 126 17.73 -16.24 -1.23
N SER A 127 18.98 -15.76 -1.24
CA SER A 127 19.95 -16.02 -0.18
C SER A 127 19.62 -15.29 1.12
N VAL A 128 19.04 -14.08 1.04
CA VAL A 128 18.53 -13.34 2.20
C VAL A 128 17.37 -14.10 2.85
N VAL A 129 16.37 -14.55 2.08
CA VAL A 129 15.25 -15.34 2.62
C VAL A 129 15.74 -16.63 3.27
N ASN A 130 16.71 -17.32 2.63
CA ASN A 130 17.33 -18.51 3.20
C ASN A 130 18.01 -18.21 4.54
N ALA A 131 18.80 -17.14 4.64
CA ALA A 131 19.45 -16.73 5.88
C ALA A 131 18.45 -16.42 7.01
N LEU A 132 17.28 -15.87 6.67
CA LEU A 132 16.22 -15.47 7.61
C LEU A 132 15.21 -16.59 7.88
N SER A 133 15.40 -17.78 7.30
CA SER A 133 14.54 -18.95 7.48
C SER A 133 15.15 -19.92 8.50
N ALA A 134 14.31 -20.45 9.40
CA ALA A 134 14.70 -21.55 10.28
C ALA A 134 14.95 -22.85 9.47
N ARG A 135 14.18 -23.00 8.37
CA ARG A 135 14.34 -24.06 7.37
C ARG A 135 13.90 -23.53 6.00
N MET A 136 14.60 -23.94 4.96
CA MET A 136 14.21 -23.77 3.58
C MET A 136 14.43 -25.05 2.81
N ASP A 137 13.44 -25.49 2.05
CA ASP A 137 13.50 -26.65 1.17
C ASP A 137 13.31 -26.18 -0.27
N VAL A 138 14.25 -26.52 -1.13
CA VAL A 138 14.24 -26.16 -2.56
C VAL A 138 14.18 -27.42 -3.39
N GLN A 139 13.17 -27.55 -4.24
CA GLN A 139 13.04 -28.62 -5.23
C GLN A 139 13.10 -28.02 -6.63
N VAL A 140 13.83 -28.67 -7.52
CA VAL A 140 13.99 -28.27 -8.93
C VAL A 140 13.68 -29.43 -9.84
N ASP A 141 12.69 -29.27 -10.71
CA ASP A 141 12.38 -30.19 -11.81
C ASP A 141 13.17 -29.73 -13.06
N ARG A 142 14.20 -30.50 -13.46
CA ARG A 142 15.04 -30.19 -14.62
C ARG A 142 15.69 -31.45 -15.18
N GLY A 143 15.82 -31.54 -16.50
CA GLY A 143 16.51 -32.65 -17.16
C GLY A 143 15.90 -34.03 -16.86
N SER A 144 14.57 -34.13 -16.73
CA SER A 144 13.83 -35.35 -16.39
C SER A 144 14.06 -35.88 -14.97
N LYS A 145 14.60 -35.07 -14.08
CA LYS A 145 14.83 -35.39 -12.68
C LYS A 145 14.28 -34.32 -11.77
N THR A 146 13.91 -34.73 -10.56
CA THR A 146 13.63 -33.78 -9.46
C THR A 146 14.84 -33.79 -8.53
N TYR A 147 15.39 -32.62 -8.32
CA TYR A 147 16.50 -32.40 -7.37
C TYR A 147 15.95 -31.73 -6.12
N GLU A 148 16.60 -31.98 -4.98
CA GLU A 148 16.25 -31.34 -3.71
C GLU A 148 17.51 -30.91 -2.96
N MET A 149 17.45 -29.75 -2.33
CA MET A 149 18.42 -29.24 -1.37
C MET A 149 17.69 -28.53 -0.23
N CYS A 150 18.15 -28.78 0.99
CA CYS A 150 17.58 -28.19 2.19
C CYS A 150 18.59 -27.29 2.91
N PHE A 151 18.10 -26.30 3.61
CA PHE A 151 18.94 -25.33 4.33
C PHE A 151 18.37 -25.07 5.71
N ARG A 152 19.27 -24.87 6.69
CA ARG A 152 18.95 -24.33 8.01
C ARG A 152 19.67 -23.00 8.19
N ARG A 153 18.93 -21.90 8.30
CA ARG A 153 19.49 -20.57 8.55
C ARG A 153 20.61 -20.17 7.57
N GLY A 154 20.43 -20.52 6.30
CA GLY A 154 21.41 -20.29 5.24
C GLY A 154 22.45 -21.38 5.07
N GLU A 155 22.58 -22.35 6.00
CA GLU A 155 23.53 -23.44 5.92
C GLU A 155 22.94 -24.64 5.16
N PRO A 156 23.60 -25.15 4.10
CA PRO A 156 23.12 -26.31 3.36
C PRO A 156 23.32 -27.61 4.16
N GLY A 157 22.36 -28.54 4.07
CA GLY A 157 22.45 -29.78 4.79
C GLY A 157 21.25 -30.70 4.55
N GLU A 158 21.08 -31.67 5.42
CA GLU A 158 20.05 -32.68 5.36
C GLU A 158 19.27 -32.74 6.67
N PHE A 159 17.93 -32.73 6.54
CA PHE A 159 17.02 -32.93 7.66
C PHE A 159 16.63 -34.42 7.76
N ASP A 160 16.61 -34.95 8.97
CA ASP A 160 15.95 -36.21 9.25
C ASP A 160 14.47 -35.99 9.49
N ASP A 161 13.68 -36.16 8.45
CA ASP A 161 12.21 -35.98 8.44
C ASP A 161 11.48 -37.32 8.70
N SER A 162 12.13 -38.34 9.27
CA SER A 162 11.54 -39.66 9.52
C SER A 162 10.26 -39.64 10.36
N ARG A 163 10.07 -38.59 11.18
CA ARG A 163 8.87 -38.39 12.01
C ARG A 163 7.91 -37.35 11.41
N GLN A 164 8.43 -36.18 11.11
CA GLN A 164 7.67 -35.06 10.59
C GLN A 164 8.60 -34.02 9.94
N ARG A 165 8.17 -33.43 8.83
CA ARG A 165 8.90 -32.35 8.16
C ARG A 165 8.68 -31.03 8.90
N THR A 166 9.65 -30.59 9.70
CA THR A 166 9.58 -29.38 10.50
C THR A 166 10.93 -28.65 10.55
N PRO A 167 10.96 -27.34 10.92
CA PRO A 167 12.21 -26.65 11.17
C PRO A 167 13.05 -27.23 12.31
N ASN A 168 12.43 -28.00 13.21
CA ASN A 168 13.07 -28.61 14.37
C ASN A 168 13.56 -30.03 14.14
N SER A 169 13.35 -30.61 12.92
CA SER A 169 13.90 -31.91 12.57
C SER A 169 15.42 -31.94 12.76
N PRO A 170 16.03 -33.07 13.15
CA PRO A 170 17.50 -33.19 13.23
C PRO A 170 18.14 -32.79 11.91
N PHE A 171 19.23 -32.02 11.97
CA PHE A 171 19.89 -31.46 10.79
C PHE A 171 21.37 -31.80 10.80
N THR A 172 21.87 -32.24 9.66
CA THR A 172 23.28 -32.49 9.44
C THR A 172 23.79 -31.61 8.32
N PRO A 173 24.69 -30.64 8.62
CA PRO A 173 25.22 -29.74 7.58
C PRO A 173 26.15 -30.50 6.62
N PHE A 174 26.27 -29.98 5.40
CA PHE A 174 27.29 -30.44 4.45
C PHE A 174 28.58 -29.69 4.73
N THR A 175 29.62 -30.39 5.19
CA THR A 175 30.90 -29.78 5.59
C THR A 175 31.98 -29.87 4.51
N ASP A 176 31.95 -30.89 3.67
CA ASP A 176 33.07 -31.19 2.77
C ASP A 176 32.76 -31.11 1.27
N GLN A 177 31.50 -31.25 0.89
CA GLN A 177 31.04 -31.16 -0.51
C GLN A 177 29.56 -30.79 -0.59
N SER A 178 29.23 -29.99 -1.58
CA SER A 178 27.82 -29.75 -1.98
C SER A 178 27.16 -31.08 -2.39
N ARG A 179 25.93 -31.29 -1.89
CA ARG A 179 25.18 -32.54 -2.17
C ARG A 179 23.76 -32.21 -2.60
N LEU A 180 23.62 -31.83 -3.88
CA LEU A 180 22.28 -31.72 -4.50
C LEU A 180 21.76 -33.16 -4.73
N LYS A 181 20.65 -33.53 -4.08
CA LYS A 181 20.07 -34.88 -4.16
C LYS A 181 19.11 -35.00 -5.34
N THR A 182 19.19 -36.13 -6.07
CA THR A 182 18.12 -36.51 -6.99
C THR A 182 17.08 -37.32 -6.21
N VAL A 183 15.88 -36.77 -6.06
CA VAL A 183 14.80 -37.39 -5.26
C VAL A 183 13.72 -38.06 -6.09
N GLY A 184 13.67 -37.77 -7.41
CA GLY A 184 12.66 -38.33 -8.28
C GLY A 184 12.98 -38.22 -9.76
N LYS A 185 12.08 -38.78 -10.57
CA LYS A 185 12.06 -38.64 -12.03
C LYS A 185 10.77 -37.98 -12.45
N VAL A 186 10.84 -37.03 -13.40
CA VAL A 186 9.70 -36.31 -13.97
C VAL A 186 9.69 -36.42 -15.49
N LYS A 187 8.59 -36.12 -16.13
CA LYS A 187 8.54 -36.03 -17.59
C LYS A 187 9.53 -34.97 -18.07
N ARG A 188 10.16 -35.20 -19.23
CA ARG A 188 11.14 -34.27 -19.82
C ARG A 188 10.59 -32.85 -20.04
N THR A 189 9.28 -32.74 -20.23
CA THR A 189 8.57 -31.46 -20.41
C THR A 189 8.23 -30.76 -19.10
N LYS A 190 8.39 -31.42 -17.95
CA LYS A 190 8.14 -30.83 -16.65
C LYS A 190 9.42 -30.19 -16.13
N THR A 191 9.37 -28.86 -16.01
CA THR A 191 10.43 -28.04 -15.41
C THR A 191 9.80 -27.11 -14.37
N GLY A 192 10.60 -26.53 -13.50
CA GLY A 192 10.18 -25.53 -12.54
C GLY A 192 10.98 -25.58 -11.25
N THR A 193 10.72 -24.60 -10.39
CA THR A 193 11.28 -24.52 -9.04
C THR A 193 10.16 -24.48 -8.02
N ARG A 194 10.36 -25.16 -6.90
CA ARG A 194 9.50 -25.07 -5.72
C ARG A 194 10.35 -24.72 -4.51
N VAL A 195 10.01 -23.65 -3.84
CA VAL A 195 10.63 -23.20 -2.60
C VAL A 195 9.61 -23.26 -1.48
N ARG A 196 9.92 -23.92 -0.37
CA ARG A 196 9.14 -23.84 0.86
C ARG A 196 10.05 -23.37 1.97
N PHE A 197 9.61 -22.36 2.73
CA PHE A 197 10.42 -21.80 3.80
C PHE A 197 9.59 -21.56 5.07
N TRP A 198 10.26 -21.70 6.21
CA TRP A 198 9.76 -21.40 7.55
C TRP A 198 10.56 -20.22 8.09
N ALA A 199 9.90 -19.12 8.34
CA ALA A 199 10.55 -17.94 8.93
C ALA A 199 11.21 -18.28 10.29
N ASP A 200 12.38 -17.70 10.57
CA ASP A 200 13.05 -17.93 11.85
C ASP A 200 12.46 -17.01 12.92
N PHE A 201 11.69 -17.58 13.86
CA PHE A 201 11.11 -16.85 15.00
C PHE A 201 12.16 -16.28 16.00
N GLN A 202 13.44 -16.53 15.80
CA GLN A 202 14.49 -15.78 16.49
C GLN A 202 14.67 -14.37 15.93
N ILE A 203 14.18 -14.12 14.69
CA ILE A 203 14.29 -12.85 13.96
C ILE A 203 12.92 -12.18 13.87
N PHE A 204 11.91 -12.95 13.46
CA PHE A 204 10.53 -12.49 13.35
C PHE A 204 9.76 -12.80 14.62
N PRO A 205 8.89 -11.89 15.14
CA PRO A 205 8.01 -12.20 16.26
C PRO A 205 7.10 -13.40 15.93
N ALA A 206 6.95 -14.32 16.87
CA ALA A 206 6.12 -15.52 16.67
C ALA A 206 4.60 -15.22 16.53
N THR A 207 4.18 -14.00 16.87
CA THR A 207 2.81 -13.49 16.70
C THR A 207 2.55 -12.99 15.28
N GLU A 208 3.60 -12.78 14.49
CA GLU A 208 3.48 -12.32 13.10
C GLU A 208 3.20 -13.50 12.17
N GLY A 209 2.35 -13.29 11.20
CA GLY A 209 1.99 -14.30 10.20
C GLY A 209 1.92 -13.69 8.80
N PHE A 210 1.88 -14.53 7.78
CA PHE A 210 1.63 -14.06 6.41
C PHE A 210 0.21 -13.53 6.29
N SER A 211 0.04 -12.33 5.71
CA SER A 211 -1.27 -11.76 5.41
C SER A 211 -1.81 -12.32 4.11
N TRP A 212 -3.02 -12.88 4.18
CA TRP A 212 -3.75 -13.33 3.03
C TRP A 212 -4.11 -12.17 2.11
N GLU A 213 -4.62 -11.09 2.68
CA GLU A 213 -5.06 -9.90 1.96
C GLU A 213 -3.89 -9.26 1.19
N SER A 214 -2.73 -9.11 1.84
CA SER A 214 -1.52 -8.59 1.18
C SER A 214 -1.02 -9.50 0.07
N LEU A 215 -1.11 -10.84 0.26
CA LEU A 215 -0.77 -11.81 -0.78
C LEU A 215 -1.67 -11.64 -2.00
N LEU A 216 -2.99 -11.58 -1.82
CA LEU A 216 -3.94 -11.42 -2.90
C LEU A 216 -3.76 -10.11 -3.66
N ALA A 217 -3.55 -9.00 -2.92
CA ALA A 217 -3.31 -7.69 -3.53
C ALA A 217 -2.07 -7.71 -4.44
N ARG A 218 -0.95 -8.24 -3.93
CA ARG A 218 0.29 -8.36 -4.72
C ARG A 218 0.15 -9.31 -5.90
N ALA A 219 -0.46 -10.49 -5.71
CA ALA A 219 -0.66 -11.47 -6.76
C ALA A 219 -1.52 -10.91 -7.90
N ARG A 220 -2.62 -10.22 -7.57
CA ARG A 220 -3.47 -9.54 -8.55
C ARG A 220 -2.71 -8.48 -9.32
N GLN A 221 -1.98 -7.60 -8.65
CA GLN A 221 -1.15 -6.56 -9.28
C GLN A 221 -0.12 -7.18 -10.23
N THR A 222 0.60 -8.21 -9.79
CA THR A 222 1.59 -8.90 -10.62
C THR A 222 0.95 -9.57 -11.84
N ALA A 223 -0.22 -10.21 -11.69
CA ALA A 223 -0.93 -10.82 -12.80
C ALA A 223 -1.39 -9.78 -13.86
N PHE A 224 -1.74 -8.56 -13.45
CA PHE A 224 -1.99 -7.46 -14.40
C PHE A 224 -0.73 -7.02 -15.15
N LEU A 225 0.43 -7.02 -14.50
CA LEU A 225 1.69 -6.53 -15.10
C LEU A 225 2.35 -7.57 -16.00
N VAL A 226 1.98 -8.84 -15.88
CA VAL A 226 2.51 -9.95 -16.69
C VAL A 226 1.36 -10.66 -17.41
N PRO A 227 0.93 -10.17 -18.58
CA PRO A 227 -0.21 -10.71 -19.31
C PRO A 227 -0.08 -12.23 -19.55
N GLY A 228 -1.16 -12.97 -19.28
CA GLY A 228 -1.18 -14.42 -19.47
C GLY A 228 -0.57 -15.25 -18.34
N LEU A 229 0.06 -14.62 -17.34
CA LEU A 229 0.52 -15.32 -16.13
C LEU A 229 -0.67 -15.65 -15.23
N THR A 230 -0.75 -16.91 -14.80
CA THR A 230 -1.70 -17.39 -13.79
C THR A 230 -1.00 -17.43 -12.43
N ILE A 231 -1.54 -16.76 -11.42
CA ILE A 231 -1.07 -16.84 -10.04
C ILE A 231 -2.18 -17.42 -9.18
N ASN A 232 -1.95 -18.62 -8.65
CA ASN A 232 -2.85 -19.30 -7.74
C ASN A 232 -2.38 -19.09 -6.31
N CYS A 233 -3.24 -18.56 -5.47
CA CYS A 233 -3.00 -18.36 -4.04
C CYS A 233 -3.87 -19.31 -3.24
N VAL A 234 -3.31 -20.01 -2.28
CA VAL A 234 -4.02 -20.97 -1.42
C VAL A 234 -3.62 -20.73 0.04
N ASP A 235 -4.60 -20.61 0.92
CA ASP A 235 -4.42 -20.50 2.37
C ASP A 235 -5.00 -21.74 3.06
N GLU A 236 -4.11 -22.62 3.55
CA GLU A 236 -4.44 -23.87 4.23
C GLU A 236 -4.47 -23.72 5.76
N ARG A 237 -4.37 -22.50 6.32
CA ARG A 237 -4.23 -22.26 7.76
C ARG A 237 -5.53 -22.32 8.53
N GLY A 238 -6.67 -22.11 7.86
CA GLY A 238 -8.00 -22.17 8.48
C GLY A 238 -8.56 -23.59 8.54
N GLU A 239 -9.77 -23.73 9.08
CA GLU A 239 -10.51 -24.99 9.03
C GLU A 239 -10.94 -25.36 7.61
N GLU A 240 -11.21 -24.37 6.78
CA GLU A 240 -11.50 -24.51 5.35
C GLU A 240 -10.36 -23.88 4.53
N GLU A 241 -9.98 -24.54 3.44
CA GLU A 241 -9.00 -24.02 2.49
C GLU A 241 -9.62 -22.85 1.71
N ARG A 242 -8.93 -21.69 1.69
CA ARG A 242 -9.28 -20.55 0.84
C ARG A 242 -8.37 -20.52 -0.37
N SER A 243 -8.94 -20.29 -1.55
CA SER A 243 -8.15 -20.22 -2.79
C SER A 243 -8.67 -19.13 -3.71
N GLU A 244 -7.72 -18.41 -4.33
CA GLU A 244 -7.98 -17.39 -5.34
C GLU A 244 -6.99 -17.55 -6.50
N SER A 245 -7.45 -17.25 -7.71
CA SER A 245 -6.61 -17.35 -8.91
C SER A 245 -6.73 -16.07 -9.73
N PHE A 246 -5.61 -15.53 -10.16
CA PHE A 246 -5.53 -14.31 -10.96
C PHE A 246 -4.87 -14.58 -12.30
N ARG A 247 -5.54 -14.15 -13.38
CA ARG A 247 -5.02 -14.15 -14.74
C ARG A 247 -5.68 -13.04 -15.53
N PHE A 248 -4.89 -12.18 -16.16
CA PHE A 248 -5.37 -11.07 -16.96
C PHE A 248 -4.63 -11.05 -18.30
N ASP A 249 -5.35 -11.38 -19.37
CA ASP A 249 -4.74 -11.44 -20.70
C ASP A 249 -4.62 -10.05 -21.34
N GLY A 250 -5.41 -9.06 -20.90
CA GLY A 250 -5.34 -7.66 -21.33
C GLY A 250 -4.27 -6.81 -20.61
N GLY A 251 -3.61 -7.36 -19.59
CA GLY A 251 -2.47 -6.72 -18.94
C GLY A 251 -2.78 -5.35 -18.33
N VAL A 252 -1.99 -4.33 -18.68
CA VAL A 252 -2.16 -2.96 -18.17
C VAL A 252 -3.52 -2.34 -18.53
N VAL A 253 -4.16 -2.80 -19.61
CA VAL A 253 -5.50 -2.35 -20.00
C VAL A 253 -6.55 -2.85 -19.01
N ASP A 254 -6.48 -4.14 -18.65
CA ASP A 254 -7.35 -4.71 -17.62
C ASP A 254 -7.10 -4.05 -16.27
N PHE A 255 -5.84 -3.73 -15.97
CA PHE A 255 -5.48 -3.03 -14.74
C PHE A 255 -6.07 -1.61 -14.68
N ALA A 256 -5.96 -0.83 -15.76
CA ALA A 256 -6.54 0.50 -15.83
C ALA A 256 -8.09 0.45 -15.73
N ASN A 257 -8.72 -0.54 -16.34
CA ASN A 257 -10.16 -0.76 -16.22
C ASN A 257 -10.57 -1.14 -14.79
N TRP A 258 -9.78 -1.98 -14.12
CA TRP A 258 -10.05 -2.37 -12.74
C TRP A 258 -9.88 -1.19 -11.76
N LEU A 259 -8.89 -0.32 -11.99
CA LEU A 259 -8.66 0.88 -11.18
C LEU A 259 -9.73 1.96 -11.38
N ALA A 260 -10.38 1.97 -12.53
CA ALA A 260 -11.33 3.02 -12.89
C ALA A 260 -12.70 2.77 -12.24
N THR A 261 -13.09 3.65 -11.33
CA THR A 261 -14.31 3.55 -10.51
C THR A 261 -15.48 4.36 -11.03
N ASP A 262 -15.25 5.22 -12.04
CA ASP A 262 -16.26 6.14 -12.55
C ASP A 262 -16.65 5.90 -14.02
N GLY A 263 -17.74 6.54 -14.47
CA GLY A 263 -18.22 6.44 -15.85
C GLY A 263 -17.17 6.95 -16.84
N PRO A 264 -16.97 6.24 -17.99
CA PRO A 264 -15.94 6.60 -18.95
C PRO A 264 -16.29 7.84 -19.76
N VAL A 265 -15.32 8.71 -19.97
CA VAL A 265 -15.30 9.77 -21.01
C VAL A 265 -14.61 9.23 -22.25
N THR A 266 -13.57 8.41 -22.08
CA THR A 266 -12.91 7.66 -23.15
C THR A 266 -12.91 6.18 -22.82
N ASP A 267 -12.80 5.34 -23.83
CA ASP A 267 -12.36 3.96 -23.62
C ASP A 267 -10.94 3.95 -23.06
N THR A 268 -10.49 2.80 -22.62
CA THR A 268 -9.09 2.65 -22.21
C THR A 268 -8.20 2.58 -23.42
N TRP A 269 -7.37 3.58 -23.62
CA TRP A 269 -6.39 3.65 -24.71
C TRP A 269 -5.13 2.93 -24.28
N HIS A 270 -4.57 2.15 -25.21
CA HIS A 270 -3.35 1.39 -25.02
C HIS A 270 -2.24 2.00 -25.87
N ILE A 271 -1.14 2.37 -25.24
CA ILE A 271 0.04 2.98 -25.84
C ILE A 271 1.23 2.06 -25.62
N THR A 272 1.82 1.57 -26.71
CA THR A 272 3.01 0.71 -26.66
C THR A 272 4.10 1.25 -27.55
N GLY A 273 5.36 0.97 -27.21
CA GLY A 273 6.49 1.34 -28.06
C GLY A 273 7.82 1.06 -27.40
N GLU A 274 8.87 1.28 -28.15
CA GLU A 274 10.24 1.02 -27.71
C GLU A 274 11.15 2.17 -28.10
N GLY A 275 12.26 2.30 -27.38
CA GLY A 275 13.33 3.20 -27.73
C GLY A 275 14.66 2.69 -27.22
N ALA A 276 15.70 2.85 -28.05
CA ALA A 276 17.07 2.51 -27.68
C ALA A 276 17.80 3.70 -27.08
N TYR A 277 18.73 3.43 -26.19
CA TYR A 277 19.68 4.41 -25.65
C TYR A 277 21.04 3.75 -25.40
N THR A 278 22.11 4.53 -25.46
CA THR A 278 23.47 4.06 -25.18
C THR A 278 23.82 4.38 -23.73
N GLU A 279 24.32 3.39 -23.01
CA GLU A 279 24.81 3.52 -21.64
C GLU A 279 26.32 3.17 -21.62
N THR A 280 27.11 4.04 -21.00
CA THR A 280 28.54 3.76 -20.77
C THR A 280 28.69 3.04 -19.45
N VAL A 281 29.03 1.76 -19.47
CA VAL A 281 29.25 0.94 -18.27
C VAL A 281 30.74 0.67 -18.09
N GLN A 282 31.17 0.57 -16.83
CA GLN A 282 32.52 0.16 -16.49
C GLN A 282 32.56 -1.37 -16.41
N VAL A 283 33.22 -2.01 -17.36
CA VAL A 283 33.40 -3.46 -17.39
C VAL A 283 34.76 -3.82 -16.83
N LEU A 284 34.82 -4.71 -15.85
CA LEU A 284 36.07 -5.21 -15.29
C LEU A 284 36.67 -6.20 -16.29
N ASP A 285 37.84 -5.87 -16.81
CA ASP A 285 38.65 -6.80 -17.59
C ASP A 285 39.21 -7.88 -16.67
N ALA A 286 38.84 -9.13 -16.94
CA ALA A 286 39.17 -10.27 -16.07
C ALA A 286 40.69 -10.59 -16.08
N ASP A 287 41.40 -10.22 -17.14
CA ASP A 287 42.83 -10.53 -17.31
C ASP A 287 43.73 -9.44 -16.69
N THR A 288 43.29 -8.19 -16.77
CA THR A 288 44.10 -7.05 -16.33
C THR A 288 43.65 -6.43 -15.03
N GLY A 289 42.42 -6.73 -14.56
CA GLY A 289 41.81 -6.09 -13.39
C GLY A 289 41.48 -4.59 -13.57
N HIS A 290 41.58 -4.08 -14.78
CA HIS A 290 41.27 -2.68 -15.09
C HIS A 290 39.78 -2.51 -15.47
N LEU A 291 39.20 -1.39 -15.07
CA LEU A 291 37.85 -0.99 -15.50
C LEU A 291 37.95 -0.31 -16.87
N THR A 292 37.27 -0.86 -17.86
CA THR A 292 37.18 -0.31 -19.22
C THR A 292 35.77 0.22 -19.46
N ALA A 293 35.69 1.48 -19.92
CA ALA A 293 34.42 2.07 -20.32
C ALA A 293 33.94 1.44 -21.62
N THR A 294 32.81 0.76 -21.58
CA THR A 294 32.17 0.09 -22.72
C THR A 294 30.81 0.70 -22.98
N GLU A 295 30.50 1.06 -24.21
CA GLU A 295 29.17 1.51 -24.60
C GLU A 295 28.29 0.31 -24.90
N LEU A 296 27.17 0.20 -24.16
CA LEU A 296 26.15 -0.81 -24.37
C LEU A 296 24.88 -0.15 -24.88
N GLU A 297 24.31 -0.72 -25.93
CA GLU A 297 22.98 -0.35 -26.39
C GLU A 297 21.93 -1.03 -25.51
N ARG A 298 21.02 -0.24 -24.96
CA ARG A 298 19.92 -0.68 -24.11
C ARG A 298 18.58 -0.34 -24.77
N VAL A 299 17.61 -1.21 -24.64
CA VAL A 299 16.25 -0.98 -25.13
C VAL A 299 15.32 -0.77 -23.94
N CYS A 300 14.52 0.29 -24.00
CA CYS A 300 13.42 0.53 -23.07
C CYS A 300 12.11 0.29 -23.79
N SER A 301 11.33 -0.68 -23.33
CA SER A 301 9.96 -0.90 -23.80
C SER A 301 8.99 -0.12 -22.91
N VAL A 302 7.98 0.48 -23.51
CA VAL A 302 6.95 1.30 -22.87
C VAL A 302 5.60 0.65 -23.13
N ASP A 303 4.82 0.47 -22.05
CA ASP A 303 3.48 -0.12 -22.10
C ASP A 303 2.57 0.67 -21.15
N ILE A 304 1.62 1.41 -21.68
CA ILE A 304 0.77 2.36 -20.93
C ILE A 304 -0.70 2.15 -21.30
N ALA A 305 -1.54 2.04 -20.29
CA ALA A 305 -2.99 2.13 -20.45
C ALA A 305 -3.50 3.38 -19.76
N LEU A 306 -4.37 4.13 -20.43
CA LEU A 306 -4.94 5.36 -19.88
C LEU A 306 -6.38 5.56 -20.33
N ARG A 307 -7.19 6.11 -19.44
CA ARG A 307 -8.58 6.51 -19.74
C ARG A 307 -8.98 7.71 -18.90
N TRP A 308 -9.95 8.48 -19.36
CA TRP A 308 -10.57 9.53 -18.56
C TRP A 308 -11.98 9.13 -18.16
N GLY A 309 -12.31 9.34 -16.91
CA GLY A 309 -13.65 9.24 -16.37
C GLY A 309 -14.31 10.58 -16.19
N ILE A 310 -15.58 10.59 -15.80
CA ILE A 310 -16.37 11.80 -15.55
C ILE A 310 -15.96 12.52 -14.24
N GLY A 311 -15.30 11.82 -13.34
CA GLY A 311 -14.77 12.38 -12.10
C GLY A 311 -13.60 13.32 -12.30
N TYR A 312 -13.01 13.76 -11.21
CA TYR A 312 -11.84 14.66 -11.20
C TYR A 312 -10.62 14.04 -10.50
N ASP A 313 -10.80 12.89 -9.85
CA ASP A 313 -9.69 12.19 -9.19
C ASP A 313 -8.71 11.67 -10.23
N THR A 314 -7.44 11.77 -9.92
CA THR A 314 -6.36 11.22 -10.75
C THR A 314 -5.83 9.97 -10.10
N THR A 315 -5.85 8.87 -10.82
CA THR A 315 -5.27 7.61 -10.38
C THR A 315 -4.14 7.24 -11.31
N GLU A 316 -2.91 7.35 -10.83
CA GLU A 316 -1.71 6.98 -11.58
C GLU A 316 -1.00 5.84 -10.84
N ARG A 317 -0.64 4.80 -11.59
CA ARG A 317 0.19 3.70 -11.10
C ARG A 317 1.37 3.53 -12.04
N SER A 318 2.57 3.61 -11.50
CA SER A 318 3.78 3.52 -12.32
C SER A 318 4.69 2.37 -11.86
N PHE A 319 5.27 1.69 -12.84
CA PHE A 319 6.06 0.49 -12.62
C PHE A 319 7.29 0.46 -13.51
N VAL A 320 8.35 -0.15 -13.00
CA VAL A 320 9.58 -0.47 -13.73
C VAL A 320 9.86 -1.95 -13.54
N ASN A 321 9.83 -2.74 -14.60
CA ASN A 321 10.02 -4.19 -14.59
C ASN A 321 9.06 -4.92 -13.64
N ILE A 322 7.93 -4.53 -13.26
CA ILE A 322 7.02 -5.02 -12.20
C ILE A 322 7.18 -4.34 -10.83
N ILE A 323 8.26 -3.61 -10.60
CA ILE A 323 8.47 -2.90 -9.33
C ILE A 323 7.62 -1.64 -9.34
N ALA A 324 6.78 -1.48 -8.34
CA ALA A 324 6.01 -0.26 -8.15
C ALA A 324 6.94 0.93 -7.82
N THR A 325 6.68 2.06 -8.45
CA THR A 325 7.41 3.31 -8.21
C THR A 325 6.47 4.41 -7.73
N PRO A 326 5.99 4.31 -6.48
CA PRO A 326 4.94 5.21 -5.97
C PRO A 326 5.37 6.68 -5.93
N MET A 327 6.66 6.94 -5.84
CA MET A 327 7.22 8.30 -5.92
C MET A 327 7.59 8.72 -7.35
N GLY A 328 7.26 7.89 -8.36
CA GLY A 328 7.45 8.18 -9.76
C GLY A 328 8.86 7.98 -10.28
N GLY A 329 9.35 8.94 -11.03
CA GLY A 329 10.69 8.93 -11.65
C GLY A 329 10.68 9.43 -13.08
N THR A 330 11.75 9.13 -13.81
CA THR A 330 11.95 9.64 -15.18
C THR A 330 10.88 9.20 -16.17
N HIS A 331 10.33 7.98 -16.04
CA HIS A 331 9.25 7.44 -16.88
C HIS A 331 7.94 8.20 -16.67
N LEU A 332 7.53 8.43 -15.41
CA LEU A 332 6.32 9.18 -15.09
C LEU A 332 6.46 10.64 -15.54
N THR A 333 7.60 11.26 -15.25
CA THR A 333 7.89 12.63 -15.74
C THR A 333 7.80 12.73 -17.27
N GLY A 334 8.33 11.74 -18.00
CA GLY A 334 8.24 11.68 -19.46
C GLY A 334 6.80 11.57 -19.97
N PHE A 335 6.00 10.71 -19.33
CA PHE A 335 4.57 10.54 -19.59
C PHE A 335 3.79 11.82 -19.40
N GLU A 336 3.88 12.42 -18.22
CA GLU A 336 3.14 13.64 -17.87
C GLU A 336 3.48 14.85 -18.77
N GLN A 337 4.76 14.99 -19.10
CA GLN A 337 5.22 16.06 -20.00
C GLN A 337 4.66 15.89 -21.40
N ALA A 338 4.69 14.67 -21.94
CA ALA A 338 4.17 14.36 -23.25
C ALA A 338 2.66 14.53 -23.32
N LEU A 339 1.93 13.96 -22.34
CA LEU A 339 0.49 14.06 -22.20
C LEU A 339 0.05 15.54 -22.21
N THR A 340 0.68 16.34 -21.35
CA THR A 340 0.40 17.76 -21.23
C THR A 340 0.66 18.51 -22.53
N ARG A 341 1.78 18.25 -23.20
CA ARG A 341 2.16 18.91 -24.45
C ARG A 341 1.20 18.61 -25.59
N VAL A 342 0.88 17.31 -25.77
CA VAL A 342 0.01 16.86 -26.88
C VAL A 342 -1.40 17.42 -26.70
N LEU A 343 -2.00 17.29 -25.52
CA LEU A 343 -3.38 17.74 -25.26
C LEU A 343 -3.50 19.26 -25.28
N ARG A 344 -2.52 20.01 -24.75
CA ARG A 344 -2.51 21.48 -24.89
C ARG A 344 -2.49 21.92 -26.35
N LYS A 345 -1.56 21.36 -27.14
CA LYS A 345 -1.44 21.66 -28.56
C LYS A 345 -2.75 21.36 -29.30
N ARG A 346 -3.39 20.24 -28.96
CA ARG A 346 -4.65 19.81 -29.57
C ARG A 346 -5.80 20.77 -29.22
N ILE A 347 -5.96 21.12 -27.94
CA ILE A 347 -7.01 22.04 -27.48
C ILE A 347 -6.79 23.47 -28.04
N GLU A 348 -5.55 23.93 -28.15
CA GLU A 348 -5.21 25.21 -28.78
C GLU A 348 -5.61 25.24 -30.25
N ALA A 349 -5.36 24.15 -30.99
CA ALA A 349 -5.77 24.03 -32.39
C ALA A 349 -7.29 24.08 -32.55
N ASP A 350 -8.04 23.45 -31.65
CA ASP A 350 -9.51 23.35 -31.71
C ASP A 350 -10.22 24.43 -30.87
N SER A 351 -9.49 25.47 -30.43
CA SER A 351 -10.00 26.53 -29.53
C SER A 351 -11.27 27.19 -29.99
N ARG A 352 -11.44 27.40 -31.31
CA ARG A 352 -12.68 28.00 -31.87
C ARG A 352 -13.87 27.01 -31.75
N ALA A 353 -13.66 25.74 -32.02
CA ALA A 353 -14.70 24.74 -31.92
C ALA A 353 -15.10 24.47 -30.46
N LEU A 354 -14.17 24.62 -29.51
CA LEU A 354 -14.35 24.52 -28.07
C LEU A 354 -14.87 25.81 -27.42
N LYS A 355 -15.04 26.89 -28.21
CA LYS A 355 -15.47 28.19 -27.74
C LYS A 355 -14.63 28.72 -26.57
N ILE A 356 -13.32 28.53 -26.66
CA ILE A 356 -12.38 29.06 -25.67
C ILE A 356 -12.18 30.57 -25.90
N THR A 357 -12.29 31.32 -24.83
CA THR A 357 -12.12 32.80 -24.83
C THR A 357 -10.89 33.19 -24.00
N SER A 358 -10.43 34.41 -24.15
CA SER A 358 -9.31 34.95 -23.35
C SER A 358 -9.57 34.95 -21.83
N LYS A 359 -10.84 34.84 -21.41
CA LYS A 359 -11.25 34.79 -20.01
C LYS A 359 -11.11 33.38 -19.39
N ASP A 360 -11.08 32.33 -20.21
CA ASP A 360 -11.01 30.95 -19.75
C ASP A 360 -9.61 30.58 -19.26
N GLY A 361 -8.59 31.39 -19.52
CA GLY A 361 -7.20 31.10 -19.15
C GLY A 361 -6.51 30.06 -20.07
N ARG A 362 -5.42 29.46 -19.60
CA ARG A 362 -4.71 28.40 -20.30
C ARG A 362 -4.98 27.07 -19.61
N VAL A 363 -4.96 25.99 -20.39
CA VAL A 363 -5.02 24.62 -19.84
C VAL A 363 -3.76 24.35 -19.03
N GLU A 364 -3.91 23.97 -17.78
CA GLU A 364 -2.83 23.54 -16.87
C GLU A 364 -2.72 22.02 -16.87
N LYS A 365 -1.63 21.45 -16.32
CA LYS A 365 -1.44 20.02 -16.17
C LYS A 365 -2.63 19.39 -15.41
N ASP A 366 -3.02 20.01 -14.33
CA ASP A 366 -4.08 19.52 -13.45
C ASP A 366 -5.45 19.40 -14.14
N ASP A 367 -5.74 20.27 -15.11
CA ASP A 367 -6.97 20.19 -15.89
C ASP A 367 -6.98 18.93 -16.78
N ILE A 368 -5.81 18.54 -17.28
CA ILE A 368 -5.60 17.37 -18.12
C ILE A 368 -5.66 16.09 -17.28
N MET A 369 -5.07 16.13 -16.08
CA MET A 369 -5.00 14.99 -15.17
C MET A 369 -6.34 14.67 -14.52
N ALA A 370 -7.30 15.61 -14.56
CA ALA A 370 -8.60 15.44 -13.94
C ALA A 370 -9.40 14.24 -14.51
N GLY A 371 -9.67 13.28 -13.66
CA GLY A 371 -10.38 12.05 -14.02
C GLY A 371 -9.53 11.06 -14.81
N LEU A 372 -8.21 11.27 -14.89
CA LEU A 372 -7.29 10.33 -15.52
C LEU A 372 -7.06 9.12 -14.62
N THR A 373 -7.27 7.94 -15.19
CA THR A 373 -6.75 6.67 -14.68
C THR A 373 -5.67 6.21 -15.64
N ALA A 374 -4.45 6.02 -15.15
CA ALA A 374 -3.31 5.61 -15.98
C ALA A 374 -2.47 4.56 -15.26
N VAL A 375 -2.08 3.53 -15.99
CA VAL A 375 -1.06 2.55 -15.60
C VAL A 375 0.11 2.71 -16.55
N ILE A 376 1.27 3.06 -16.01
CA ILE A 376 2.48 3.36 -16.76
C ILE A 376 3.53 2.32 -16.40
N THR A 377 3.91 1.47 -17.33
CA THR A 377 4.97 0.50 -17.12
C THR A 377 6.07 0.65 -18.17
N VAL A 378 7.30 0.52 -17.71
CA VAL A 378 8.47 0.46 -18.58
C VAL A 378 9.31 -0.77 -18.23
N ARG A 379 9.87 -1.42 -19.25
CA ARG A 379 10.85 -2.49 -19.08
C ARG A 379 12.21 -1.95 -19.49
N VAL A 380 13.15 -1.99 -18.55
CA VAL A 380 14.49 -1.41 -18.71
C VAL A 380 15.50 -2.41 -18.18
N PRO A 381 16.52 -2.78 -18.96
CA PRO A 381 17.64 -3.55 -18.45
C PRO A 381 18.41 -2.73 -17.41
N GLU A 382 18.71 -3.32 -16.25
CA GLU A 382 19.49 -2.70 -15.19
C GLU A 382 19.05 -1.28 -14.81
N PRO A 383 17.78 -1.06 -14.40
CA PRO A 383 17.28 0.26 -14.05
C PRO A 383 18.02 0.83 -12.83
N GLN A 384 18.31 2.13 -12.87
CA GLN A 384 18.90 2.85 -11.74
C GLN A 384 17.79 3.52 -10.94
N PHE A 385 17.74 3.25 -9.63
CA PHE A 385 16.76 3.84 -8.71
C PHE A 385 17.43 4.85 -7.78
N GLU A 386 16.65 5.85 -7.34
CA GLU A 386 17.06 6.76 -6.28
C GLU A 386 16.80 6.10 -4.91
N GLY A 387 17.76 5.32 -4.42
CA GLY A 387 17.69 4.68 -3.11
C GLY A 387 17.33 3.20 -3.12
N GLN A 388 17.50 2.58 -1.94
CA GLN A 388 17.34 1.13 -1.71
C GLN A 388 15.87 0.66 -1.87
N THR A 389 14.91 1.52 -1.56
CA THR A 389 13.47 1.20 -1.62
C THR A 389 12.91 1.11 -3.04
N LYS A 390 13.70 1.51 -4.05
CA LYS A 390 13.33 1.46 -5.48
C LYS A 390 12.07 2.27 -5.84
N GLU A 391 11.71 3.27 -5.06
CA GLU A 391 10.48 4.04 -5.23
C GLU A 391 10.51 5.06 -6.37
N VAL A 392 11.72 5.44 -6.83
CA VAL A 392 11.93 6.45 -7.87
C VAL A 392 12.89 5.93 -8.93
N LEU A 393 12.48 5.92 -10.21
CA LEU A 393 13.38 5.61 -11.32
C LEU A 393 14.28 6.80 -11.68
N GLY A 394 15.59 6.62 -11.57
CA GLY A 394 16.60 7.62 -11.88
C GLY A 394 17.16 7.56 -13.32
N THR A 395 16.95 6.49 -14.08
CA THR A 395 17.52 6.29 -15.43
C THR A 395 17.11 7.40 -16.40
N GLY A 396 18.01 8.37 -16.64
CA GLY A 396 17.73 9.61 -17.37
C GLY A 396 17.14 9.46 -18.80
N PRO A 397 17.70 8.60 -19.68
CA PRO A 397 17.23 8.41 -21.05
C PRO A 397 15.76 7.98 -21.16
N VAL A 398 15.23 7.24 -20.18
CA VAL A 398 13.85 6.72 -20.17
C VAL A 398 12.83 7.85 -20.31
N ARG A 399 13.06 9.02 -19.70
CA ARG A 399 12.18 10.19 -19.82
C ARG A 399 11.91 10.59 -21.28
N GLN A 400 12.96 10.62 -22.09
CA GLN A 400 12.83 11.02 -23.49
C GLN A 400 12.15 9.93 -24.32
N ILE A 401 12.45 8.66 -24.04
CA ILE A 401 11.85 7.52 -24.74
C ILE A 401 10.34 7.50 -24.48
N VAL A 402 9.92 7.52 -23.22
CA VAL A 402 8.50 7.56 -22.85
C VAL A 402 7.81 8.78 -23.47
N SER A 403 8.44 9.96 -23.39
CA SER A 403 7.85 11.17 -23.98
C SER A 403 7.62 11.03 -25.48
N LYS A 404 8.59 10.49 -26.24
CA LYS A 404 8.47 10.29 -27.69
C LYS A 404 7.38 9.26 -28.04
N VAL A 405 7.33 8.14 -27.31
CA VAL A 405 6.32 7.10 -27.53
C VAL A 405 4.93 7.66 -27.29
N VAL A 406 4.72 8.31 -26.14
CA VAL A 406 3.42 8.91 -25.79
C VAL A 406 3.02 10.00 -26.79
N GLU A 407 3.93 10.89 -27.18
CA GLU A 407 3.65 11.94 -28.18
C GLU A 407 3.18 11.36 -29.50
N ARG A 408 3.87 10.32 -29.99
CA ARG A 408 3.54 9.66 -31.26
C ARG A 408 2.17 8.99 -31.21
N GLU A 409 1.99 8.10 -30.25
CA GLU A 409 0.80 7.25 -30.17
C GLU A 409 -0.44 8.05 -29.77
N LEU A 410 -0.33 8.94 -28.78
CA LEU A 410 -1.45 9.79 -28.35
C LEU A 410 -1.88 10.74 -29.48
N THR A 411 -0.93 11.30 -30.24
CA THR A 411 -1.26 12.12 -31.42
C THR A 411 -2.00 11.29 -32.47
N ALA A 412 -1.58 10.06 -32.71
CA ALA A 412 -2.25 9.17 -33.64
C ALA A 412 -3.70 8.85 -33.19
N LEU A 413 -3.93 8.59 -31.90
CA LEU A 413 -5.25 8.38 -31.32
C LEU A 413 -6.16 9.62 -31.49
N LEU A 414 -5.66 10.80 -31.11
CA LEU A 414 -6.41 12.05 -31.16
C LEU A 414 -6.70 12.56 -32.59
N THR A 415 -5.89 12.17 -33.59
CA THR A 415 -6.06 12.55 -34.99
C THR A 415 -6.67 11.45 -35.85
N SER A 416 -7.06 10.35 -35.24
CA SER A 416 -7.65 9.21 -35.91
C SER A 416 -8.92 9.60 -36.67
N SER A 417 -9.08 9.05 -37.87
CA SER A 417 -10.30 9.21 -38.67
C SER A 417 -11.43 8.26 -38.24
N LYS A 418 -11.16 7.31 -37.37
CA LYS A 418 -12.17 6.36 -36.83
C LYS A 418 -13.22 7.15 -36.04
N ARG A 419 -14.50 6.94 -36.32
CA ARG A 419 -15.63 7.68 -35.73
C ARG A 419 -15.61 7.65 -34.21
N ASP A 420 -15.38 6.48 -33.63
CA ASP A 420 -15.41 6.29 -32.18
C ASP A 420 -14.29 7.05 -31.48
N LEU A 421 -13.05 6.93 -31.98
CA LEU A 421 -11.90 7.67 -31.45
C LEU A 421 -12.07 9.19 -31.58
N LYS A 422 -12.66 9.65 -32.71
CA LYS A 422 -12.96 11.05 -32.92
C LYS A 422 -13.98 11.59 -31.91
N THR A 423 -14.99 10.78 -31.58
CA THR A 423 -16.01 11.14 -30.58
C THR A 423 -15.38 11.21 -29.19
N GLN A 424 -14.56 10.23 -28.84
CA GLN A 424 -13.86 10.19 -27.54
C GLN A 424 -12.85 11.35 -27.41
N ALA A 425 -12.06 11.63 -28.45
CA ALA A 425 -11.16 12.78 -28.45
C ALA A 425 -11.90 14.09 -28.20
N ARG A 426 -13.06 14.28 -28.85
CA ARG A 426 -13.88 15.47 -28.65
C ARG A 426 -14.45 15.56 -27.23
N ALA A 427 -14.96 14.47 -26.69
CA ALA A 427 -15.46 14.40 -25.32
C ALA A 427 -14.36 14.71 -24.29
N LEU A 428 -13.13 14.19 -24.53
CA LEU A 428 -11.97 14.49 -23.70
C LEU A 428 -11.59 15.99 -23.76
N GLU A 429 -11.53 16.56 -24.95
CA GLU A 429 -11.25 18.00 -25.12
C GLU A 429 -12.26 18.86 -24.37
N GLU A 430 -13.55 18.55 -24.47
CA GLU A 430 -14.63 19.24 -23.78
C GLU A 430 -14.54 19.10 -22.26
N LYS A 431 -14.20 17.88 -21.77
CA LYS A 431 -13.93 17.68 -20.33
C LYS A 431 -12.78 18.54 -19.83
N ILE A 432 -11.63 18.49 -20.48
CA ILE A 432 -10.45 19.27 -20.06
C ILE A 432 -10.76 20.77 -20.04
N VAL A 433 -11.48 21.28 -21.04
CA VAL A 433 -11.91 22.69 -21.06
C VAL A 433 -12.90 22.99 -19.94
N GLY A 434 -13.78 22.04 -19.60
CA GLY A 434 -14.68 22.14 -18.45
C GLY A 434 -13.91 22.27 -17.14
N GLU A 435 -12.88 21.44 -16.93
CA GLU A 435 -12.03 21.47 -15.73
C GLU A 435 -11.22 22.78 -15.64
N MET A 436 -10.67 23.25 -16.77
CA MET A 436 -10.00 24.55 -16.84
C MET A 436 -10.92 25.68 -16.38
N ARG A 437 -12.17 25.71 -16.90
CA ARG A 437 -13.16 26.72 -16.50
C ARG A 437 -13.54 26.62 -15.04
N ALA A 438 -13.74 25.41 -14.52
CA ALA A 438 -14.01 25.15 -13.10
C ALA A 438 -12.88 25.67 -12.21
N ARG A 439 -11.62 25.39 -12.57
CA ARG A 439 -10.43 25.89 -11.85
C ARG A 439 -10.36 27.42 -11.84
N VAL A 440 -10.54 28.05 -13.00
CA VAL A 440 -10.53 29.55 -13.11
C VAL A 440 -11.65 30.16 -12.27
N SER A 441 -12.84 29.58 -12.34
CA SER A 441 -14.00 30.03 -11.53
C SER A 441 -13.73 29.88 -10.03
N ALA A 442 -13.14 28.75 -9.59
CA ALA A 442 -12.79 28.53 -8.20
C ALA A 442 -11.72 29.51 -7.69
N ARG A 443 -10.70 29.81 -8.51
CA ARG A 443 -9.67 30.82 -8.19
C ARG A 443 -10.31 32.20 -8.03
N LEU A 444 -11.20 32.59 -8.94
CA LEU A 444 -11.90 33.86 -8.87
C LEU A 444 -12.79 33.97 -7.61
N HIS A 445 -13.50 32.89 -7.30
CA HIS A 445 -14.31 32.82 -6.06
C HIS A 445 -13.43 32.94 -4.80
N LYS A 446 -12.30 32.25 -4.75
CA LYS A 446 -11.34 32.33 -3.64
C LYS A 446 -10.79 33.75 -3.50
N GLU A 447 -10.51 34.43 -4.62
CA GLU A 447 -10.02 35.81 -4.60
C GLU A 447 -11.07 36.80 -4.16
N ILE A 448 -12.34 36.65 -4.61
CA ILE A 448 -13.48 37.47 -4.17
C ILE A 448 -13.76 37.25 -2.69
N THR A 449 -13.73 35.98 -2.23
CA THR A 449 -13.91 35.63 -0.81
C THR A 449 -12.78 36.21 0.03
N ARG A 450 -11.51 36.09 -0.42
CA ARG A 450 -10.34 36.65 0.26
C ARG A 450 -10.42 38.19 0.35
N ARG A 451 -10.92 38.88 -0.69
CA ARG A 451 -11.16 40.33 -0.63
C ARG A 451 -12.30 40.69 0.32
N LYS A 452 -13.36 39.88 0.40
CA LYS A 452 -14.42 40.04 1.40
C LYS A 452 -13.91 39.77 2.81
N THR A 453 -13.12 38.72 3.01
CA THR A 453 -12.55 38.33 4.33
C THR A 453 -11.48 39.31 4.81
N ALA A 454 -10.76 40.00 3.92
CA ALA A 454 -9.84 41.07 4.30
C ALA A 454 -10.55 42.34 4.80
N LEU A 455 -11.87 42.49 4.52
CA LEU A 455 -12.73 43.56 5.01
C LEU A 455 -13.61 43.13 6.20
N GLU A 456 -13.77 41.83 6.43
CA GLU A 456 -14.54 41.26 7.54
C GLU A 456 -13.64 40.28 8.32
N THR A 457 -13.30 40.66 9.52
CA THR A 457 -12.53 39.84 10.48
C THR A 457 -13.18 38.46 10.66
N SER A 458 -12.43 37.38 10.31
CA SER A 458 -12.57 35.99 10.81
C SER A 458 -14.03 35.47 10.92
N SER A 459 -14.52 34.76 9.91
CA SER A 459 -15.71 33.92 10.10
C SER A 459 -15.38 32.43 10.05
N LEU A 460 -14.78 31.91 11.12
CA LEU A 460 -14.88 30.50 11.44
C LEU A 460 -16.34 30.13 11.68
N PRO A 461 -16.81 28.93 11.36
CA PRO A 461 -18.19 28.53 11.60
C PRO A 461 -18.59 28.80 13.05
N ALA A 462 -19.72 29.45 13.25
CA ALA A 462 -20.24 29.83 14.59
C ALA A 462 -20.39 28.60 15.54
N LYS A 463 -20.40 27.40 14.98
CA LYS A 463 -20.48 26.14 15.72
C LYS A 463 -19.13 25.69 16.33
N LEU A 464 -17.99 26.19 15.83
CA LEU A 464 -16.67 25.79 16.31
C LEU A 464 -16.44 26.31 17.72
N ALA A 465 -16.11 25.42 18.63
CA ALA A 465 -15.52 25.77 19.92
C ALA A 465 -14.01 25.57 19.82
N ASP A 466 -13.28 26.60 19.38
CA ASP A 466 -11.85 26.53 19.12
C ASP A 466 -11.00 26.35 20.39
N CYS A 467 -9.76 25.90 20.25
CA CYS A 467 -8.76 25.87 21.30
C CYS A 467 -8.01 27.20 21.37
N ARG A 468 -7.26 27.40 22.48
CA ARG A 468 -6.51 28.64 22.72
C ARG A 468 -5.08 28.59 22.19
N SER A 469 -4.53 27.37 22.02
CA SER A 469 -3.17 27.17 21.55
C SER A 469 -3.07 27.39 20.04
N ASP A 470 -2.03 28.10 19.63
CA ASP A 470 -1.63 28.26 18.22
C ASP A 470 -0.60 27.18 17.80
N ASP A 471 -0.16 26.32 18.72
CA ASP A 471 0.73 25.18 18.39
C ASP A 471 -0.05 24.08 17.70
N VAL A 472 0.12 23.97 16.39
CA VAL A 472 -0.52 22.97 15.55
C VAL A 472 -0.22 21.56 16.00
N ALA A 473 1.04 21.29 16.41
CA ALA A 473 1.47 19.94 16.80
C ALA A 473 0.76 19.44 18.08
N ALA A 474 0.45 20.35 18.98
CA ALA A 474 -0.28 20.08 20.22
C ALA A 474 -1.79 20.10 20.05
N SER A 475 -2.31 20.81 19.02
CA SER A 475 -3.74 21.10 18.86
C SER A 475 -4.51 19.89 18.25
N GLU A 476 -5.70 19.65 18.80
CA GLU A 476 -6.57 18.53 18.44
C GLU A 476 -7.97 19.06 18.09
N LEU A 477 -8.49 18.62 16.95
CA LEU A 477 -9.89 18.90 16.54
C LEU A 477 -10.72 17.65 16.73
N PHE A 478 -11.72 17.71 17.61
CA PHE A 478 -12.75 16.68 17.72
C PHE A 478 -13.93 17.04 16.83
N ILE A 479 -14.27 16.17 15.89
CA ILE A 479 -15.52 16.24 15.12
C ILE A 479 -16.54 15.36 15.88
N VAL A 480 -17.55 16.03 16.44
CA VAL A 480 -18.48 15.44 17.41
C VAL A 480 -19.85 15.26 16.75
N GLU A 481 -20.42 14.06 16.92
CA GLU A 481 -21.77 13.78 16.45
C GLU A 481 -22.84 14.44 17.34
N GLY A 482 -23.67 15.27 16.71
CA GLY A 482 -24.83 15.89 17.34
C GLY A 482 -24.56 17.06 18.28
N ASP A 483 -25.58 17.88 18.50
CA ASP A 483 -25.51 19.04 19.40
C ASP A 483 -25.62 18.62 20.89
N SER A 484 -26.20 17.45 21.20
CA SER A 484 -26.32 16.91 22.57
C SER A 484 -24.98 16.54 23.16
N ALA A 485 -24.16 15.81 22.40
CA ALA A 485 -22.80 15.44 22.81
C ALA A 485 -21.86 16.65 22.89
N LEU A 486 -22.11 17.73 22.11
CA LEU A 486 -21.31 18.95 22.15
C LEU A 486 -21.34 19.62 23.53
N GLY A 487 -22.51 19.67 24.20
CA GLY A 487 -22.63 20.27 25.54
C GLY A 487 -21.73 19.58 26.56
N THR A 488 -21.79 18.25 26.60
CA THR A 488 -20.96 17.40 27.46
C THR A 488 -19.47 17.54 27.10
N ALA A 489 -19.14 17.47 25.79
CA ALA A 489 -17.77 17.56 25.32
C ALA A 489 -17.13 18.94 25.60
N LYS A 490 -17.90 20.05 25.54
CA LYS A 490 -17.41 21.38 25.92
C LYS A 490 -16.96 21.48 27.38
N ASN A 491 -17.64 20.76 28.27
CA ASN A 491 -17.30 20.71 29.68
C ASN A 491 -16.20 19.69 29.97
N ALA A 492 -16.03 18.69 29.11
CA ALA A 492 -15.04 17.61 29.22
C ALA A 492 -13.66 17.98 28.68
N ARG A 493 -13.59 18.82 27.65
CA ARG A 493 -12.37 19.13 26.91
C ARG A 493 -11.37 19.96 27.70
N ASN A 494 -10.10 19.81 27.36
CA ASN A 494 -9.09 20.81 27.69
C ASN A 494 -9.12 21.93 26.62
N SER A 495 -9.67 23.10 26.99
CA SER A 495 -9.81 24.25 26.09
C SER A 495 -8.48 24.87 25.64
N GLU A 496 -7.35 24.46 26.22
CA GLU A 496 -6.02 24.94 25.80
C GLU A 496 -5.66 24.44 24.42
N PHE A 497 -5.82 23.12 24.16
CA PHE A 497 -5.39 22.49 22.92
C PHE A 497 -6.46 21.65 22.21
N GLN A 498 -7.69 21.52 22.77
CA GLN A 498 -8.77 20.74 22.16
C GLN A 498 -9.87 21.65 21.63
N ALA A 499 -10.08 21.59 20.33
CA ALA A 499 -11.18 22.23 19.62
C ALA A 499 -12.32 21.22 19.36
N LEU A 500 -13.56 21.70 19.28
CA LEU A 500 -14.76 20.89 19.01
C LEU A 500 -15.54 21.46 17.85
N LEU A 501 -15.87 20.61 16.87
CA LEU A 501 -16.76 20.93 15.77
C LEU A 501 -17.94 19.94 15.78
N PRO A 502 -19.17 20.36 16.11
CA PRO A 502 -20.33 19.50 16.01
C PRO A 502 -20.78 19.37 14.55
N ILE A 503 -21.18 18.16 14.16
CA ILE A 503 -21.83 17.87 12.90
C ILE A 503 -23.27 17.43 13.15
N ARG A 504 -24.21 17.86 12.29
CA ARG A 504 -25.62 17.56 12.42
C ARG A 504 -26.02 16.44 11.47
N GLY A 505 -26.22 15.25 12.02
CA GLY A 505 -26.68 14.09 11.27
C GLY A 505 -25.66 13.58 10.25
N LYS A 506 -26.13 12.81 9.27
CA LYS A 506 -25.32 12.19 8.22
C LYS A 506 -24.88 13.26 7.21
N ILE A 507 -23.58 13.45 7.07
CA ILE A 507 -23.03 14.34 6.05
C ILE A 507 -23.24 13.78 4.65
N LEU A 508 -23.01 14.62 3.63
CA LEU A 508 -23.10 14.20 2.23
C LEU A 508 -22.13 13.05 1.92
N ASN A 509 -22.65 12.00 1.26
CA ASN A 509 -21.78 10.96 0.70
C ASN A 509 -21.00 11.52 -0.50
N VAL A 510 -19.76 11.90 -0.25
CA VAL A 510 -18.89 12.53 -1.24
C VAL A 510 -18.32 11.55 -2.28
N GLN A 511 -18.53 10.24 -2.10
CA GLN A 511 -18.21 9.25 -3.13
C GLN A 511 -19.14 9.37 -4.34
N LYS A 512 -20.39 9.79 -4.11
CA LYS A 512 -21.42 9.95 -5.16
C LYS A 512 -21.62 11.41 -5.61
N ALA A 513 -21.13 12.36 -4.84
CA ALA A 513 -21.37 13.78 -5.07
C ALA A 513 -20.24 14.45 -5.86
N SER A 514 -20.57 15.47 -6.63
CA SER A 514 -19.57 16.33 -7.26
C SER A 514 -18.85 17.19 -6.22
N GLN A 515 -17.63 17.65 -6.56
CA GLN A 515 -16.88 18.58 -5.70
C GLN A 515 -17.67 19.87 -5.43
N ALA A 516 -18.44 20.34 -6.41
CA ALA A 516 -19.29 21.52 -6.25
C ALA A 516 -20.40 21.29 -5.23
N ASP A 517 -21.02 20.11 -5.22
CA ASP A 517 -22.07 19.76 -4.27
C ASP A 517 -21.49 19.55 -2.86
N MET A 518 -20.30 18.95 -2.77
CA MET A 518 -19.56 18.80 -1.52
C MET A 518 -19.25 20.16 -0.90
N LEU A 519 -18.78 21.15 -1.68
CA LEU A 519 -18.49 22.51 -1.19
C LEU A 519 -19.75 23.31 -0.84
N ARG A 520 -20.91 22.98 -1.43
CA ARG A 520 -22.21 23.58 -1.06
C ARG A 520 -22.81 22.97 0.21
N ASN A 521 -22.39 21.74 0.55
CA ASN A 521 -22.87 21.11 1.77
C ASN A 521 -22.30 21.81 3.00
N VAL A 522 -23.19 22.25 3.90
CA VAL A 522 -22.83 23.06 5.06
C VAL A 522 -21.85 22.37 5.99
N GLU A 523 -22.05 21.08 6.24
CA GLU A 523 -21.20 20.31 7.18
C GLU A 523 -19.83 20.00 6.56
N CYS A 524 -19.79 19.56 5.29
CA CYS A 524 -18.52 19.32 4.58
C CYS A 524 -17.70 20.63 4.45
N SER A 525 -18.35 21.74 4.07
CA SER A 525 -17.71 23.05 3.97
C SER A 525 -17.18 23.53 5.32
N ALA A 526 -17.94 23.34 6.42
CA ALA A 526 -17.50 23.68 7.76
C ALA A 526 -16.24 22.90 8.18
N ILE A 527 -16.19 21.58 7.92
CA ILE A 527 -15.02 20.74 8.21
C ILE A 527 -13.79 21.27 7.46
N ILE A 528 -13.91 21.50 6.14
CA ILE A 528 -12.81 22.01 5.31
C ILE A 528 -12.30 23.38 5.81
N GLN A 529 -13.20 24.29 6.16
CA GLN A 529 -12.84 25.61 6.70
C GLN A 529 -12.12 25.49 8.05
N VAL A 530 -12.61 24.64 8.94
CA VAL A 530 -12.02 24.46 10.28
C VAL A 530 -10.66 23.79 10.21
N VAL A 531 -10.50 22.78 9.37
CA VAL A 531 -9.17 22.15 9.12
C VAL A 531 -8.19 23.16 8.53
N GLY A 532 -8.66 24.06 7.69
CA GLY A 532 -7.87 25.18 7.16
C GLY A 532 -6.89 24.83 6.03
N ALA A 533 -6.78 23.56 5.68
CA ALA A 533 -5.80 23.04 4.71
C ALA A 533 -6.31 23.04 3.25
N GLY A 534 -7.56 23.45 2.99
CA GLY A 534 -8.19 23.31 1.69
C GLY A 534 -8.76 21.91 1.46
N SER A 535 -8.99 21.54 0.18
CA SER A 535 -9.54 20.23 -0.18
C SER A 535 -9.14 19.81 -1.59
N GLY A 536 -9.02 18.50 -1.83
CA GLY A 536 -8.65 17.94 -3.13
C GLY A 536 -7.33 18.52 -3.62
N ARG A 537 -7.28 19.02 -4.84
CA ARG A 537 -6.04 19.56 -5.47
C ARG A 537 -5.48 20.82 -4.80
N THR A 538 -6.28 21.53 -4.02
CA THR A 538 -5.84 22.73 -3.29
C THR A 538 -5.48 22.45 -1.85
N PHE A 539 -5.40 21.17 -1.48
CA PHE A 539 -5.06 20.75 -0.13
C PHE A 539 -3.57 21.00 0.14
N ASP A 540 -3.29 21.65 1.27
CA ASP A 540 -1.95 21.96 1.74
C ASP A 540 -1.82 21.51 3.21
N LEU A 541 -1.07 20.45 3.46
CA LEU A 541 -0.91 19.86 4.79
C LEU A 541 -0.27 20.83 5.81
N GLU A 542 0.62 21.69 5.35
CA GLU A 542 1.31 22.68 6.20
C GLU A 542 0.36 23.82 6.65
N ALA A 543 -0.70 24.06 5.88
CA ALA A 543 -1.73 25.01 6.25
C ALA A 543 -2.77 24.47 7.25
N ALA A 544 -2.66 23.18 7.63
CA ALA A 544 -3.60 22.56 8.57
C ALA A 544 -3.49 23.20 9.96
N ARG A 545 -4.62 23.57 10.54
CA ARG A 545 -4.71 24.26 11.84
C ARG A 545 -4.54 23.31 13.04
N TYR A 546 -4.68 22.00 12.84
CA TYR A 546 -4.64 21.01 13.92
C TYR A 546 -3.70 19.84 13.56
N GLY A 547 -2.91 19.41 14.54
CA GLY A 547 -2.02 18.26 14.41
C GLY A 547 -2.76 16.93 14.43
N LYS A 548 -3.96 16.90 15.06
CA LYS A 548 -4.82 15.71 15.07
C LYS A 548 -6.26 16.08 14.81
N VAL A 549 -6.94 15.28 13.99
CA VAL A 549 -8.38 15.29 13.81
C VAL A 549 -8.94 13.99 14.35
N ILE A 550 -9.85 14.09 15.31
CA ILE A 550 -10.40 12.94 16.04
C ILE A 550 -11.90 12.85 15.76
N LEU A 551 -12.31 11.76 15.11
CA LEU A 551 -13.71 11.49 14.82
C LEU A 551 -14.35 10.86 16.06
N MET A 552 -15.28 11.58 16.67
CA MET A 552 -15.98 11.18 17.90
C MET A 552 -17.47 11.02 17.61
N THR A 553 -17.86 9.78 17.30
CA THR A 553 -19.24 9.37 16.95
C THR A 553 -19.77 8.40 18.00
N ASP A 554 -21.10 8.29 18.06
CA ASP A 554 -21.78 7.34 18.94
C ASP A 554 -21.38 5.89 18.61
N ALA A 555 -21.54 5.00 19.58
CA ALA A 555 -21.16 3.57 19.45
C ALA A 555 -22.25 2.72 18.78
N ASP A 556 -23.22 3.34 18.13
CA ASP A 556 -24.33 2.68 17.44
C ASP A 556 -24.09 2.58 15.92
N VAL A 557 -25.07 2.02 15.19
CA VAL A 557 -24.98 1.85 13.71
C VAL A 557 -24.99 3.18 12.96
N ASP A 558 -25.70 4.19 13.48
CA ASP A 558 -25.72 5.53 12.86
C ASP A 558 -24.39 6.24 13.04
N GLY A 559 -23.79 6.18 14.23
CA GLY A 559 -22.45 6.69 14.47
C GLY A 559 -21.36 6.00 13.64
N ALA A 560 -21.47 4.69 13.44
CA ALA A 560 -20.59 3.96 12.53
C ALA A 560 -20.74 4.45 11.07
N HIS A 561 -21.97 4.72 10.62
CA HIS A 561 -22.23 5.28 9.30
C HIS A 561 -21.67 6.71 9.15
N ILE A 562 -21.90 7.57 10.15
CA ILE A 562 -21.36 8.94 10.17
C ILE A 562 -19.84 8.93 10.11
N ARG A 563 -19.19 8.06 10.88
CA ARG A 563 -17.74 7.87 10.84
C ARG A 563 -17.27 7.44 9.46
N THR A 564 -17.97 6.52 8.79
CA THR A 564 -17.65 6.09 7.42
C THR A 564 -17.78 7.23 6.42
N LEU A 565 -18.82 8.07 6.52
CA LEU A 565 -18.98 9.26 5.68
C LEU A 565 -17.86 10.27 5.89
N LEU A 566 -17.46 10.50 7.15
CA LEU A 566 -16.32 11.37 7.47
C LEU A 566 -15.02 10.82 6.92
N LEU A 567 -14.75 9.52 7.09
CA LEU A 567 -13.57 8.87 6.51
C LEU A 567 -13.55 8.96 4.99
N THR A 568 -14.72 8.83 4.33
CA THR A 568 -14.85 9.04 2.87
C THR A 568 -14.46 10.48 2.48
N LEU A 569 -14.88 11.48 3.26
CA LEU A 569 -14.51 12.88 3.03
C LEU A 569 -12.99 13.09 3.17
N PHE A 570 -12.40 12.58 4.24
CA PHE A 570 -10.95 12.71 4.45
C PHE A 570 -10.16 11.92 3.40
N PHE A 571 -10.58 10.73 3.05
CA PHE A 571 -9.91 9.89 2.06
C PHE A 571 -9.92 10.53 0.67
N ARG A 572 -11.06 11.09 0.23
CA ARG A 572 -11.17 11.68 -1.11
C ARG A 572 -10.59 13.08 -1.23
N TYR A 573 -10.77 13.93 -0.22
CA TYR A 573 -10.49 15.37 -0.33
C TYR A 573 -9.37 15.87 0.59
N MET A 574 -8.96 15.10 1.57
CA MET A 574 -7.93 15.47 2.56
C MET A 574 -6.99 14.30 2.85
N ARG A 575 -6.73 13.47 1.85
CA ARG A 575 -5.93 12.23 1.93
C ARG A 575 -4.55 12.43 2.59
N PRO A 576 -3.80 13.53 2.32
CA PRO A 576 -2.51 13.75 3.00
C PRO A 576 -2.62 13.83 4.53
N MET A 577 -3.79 14.16 5.11
CA MET A 577 -4.02 14.09 6.56
C MET A 577 -3.97 12.65 7.09
N ILE A 578 -4.50 11.69 6.31
CA ILE A 578 -4.48 10.26 6.67
C ILE A 578 -3.06 9.71 6.49
N GLU A 579 -2.41 10.01 5.38
CA GLU A 579 -1.03 9.59 5.08
C GLU A 579 -0.03 10.12 6.12
N ALA A 580 -0.22 11.35 6.58
CA ALA A 580 0.56 11.93 7.68
C ALA A 580 0.17 11.39 9.07
N GLY A 581 -0.81 10.47 9.16
CA GLY A 581 -1.27 9.89 10.41
C GLY A 581 -1.92 10.87 11.37
N ARG A 582 -2.55 11.95 10.85
CA ARG A 582 -3.21 13.00 11.65
C ARG A 582 -4.71 12.73 11.88
N VAL A 583 -5.29 11.68 11.31
CA VAL A 583 -6.72 11.32 11.48
C VAL A 583 -6.85 10.14 12.43
N PHE A 584 -7.78 10.26 13.38
CA PHE A 584 -8.02 9.26 14.42
C PHE A 584 -9.53 9.05 14.61
N ALA A 585 -9.90 7.84 15.05
CA ALA A 585 -11.23 7.55 15.58
C ALA A 585 -11.13 7.40 17.11
N ALA A 586 -11.98 8.11 17.84
CA ALA A 586 -12.13 7.90 19.28
C ALA A 586 -12.76 6.53 19.56
N VAL A 587 -12.33 5.90 20.64
CA VAL A 587 -12.89 4.63 21.11
C VAL A 587 -13.50 4.88 22.50
N PRO A 588 -14.78 5.33 22.58
CA PRO A 588 -15.45 5.45 23.86
C PRO A 588 -15.75 4.07 24.46
N PRO A 589 -15.91 3.97 25.79
CA PRO A 589 -16.30 2.71 26.41
C PRO A 589 -17.74 2.32 26.05
N LEU A 590 -18.00 1.02 25.93
CA LEU A 590 -19.34 0.48 25.72
C LEU A 590 -20.09 0.26 27.03
N HIS A 591 -19.36 -0.09 28.11
CA HIS A 591 -19.98 -0.41 29.38
C HIS A 591 -19.27 0.25 30.56
N ARG A 592 -20.03 0.51 31.59
CA ARG A 592 -19.59 1.03 32.89
C ARG A 592 -20.04 0.06 34.01
N ILE A 593 -19.11 -0.40 34.82
CA ILE A 593 -19.34 -1.32 35.93
C ILE A 593 -19.00 -0.58 37.23
N GLU A 594 -19.99 -0.41 38.11
CA GLU A 594 -19.76 0.13 39.45
C GLU A 594 -19.46 -1.01 40.42
N VAL A 595 -18.22 -1.10 40.87
CA VAL A 595 -17.79 -2.11 41.85
C VAL A 595 -17.92 -1.56 43.26
N SER A 596 -18.67 -2.26 44.10
CA SER A 596 -18.91 -1.84 45.48
C SER A 596 -17.62 -1.90 46.31
N GLY A 597 -17.45 -0.91 47.19
CA GLY A 597 -16.38 -0.95 48.19
C GLY A 597 -16.70 -1.93 49.32
N SER A 598 -15.73 -2.69 49.77
CA SER A 598 -15.87 -3.59 50.93
C SER A 598 -14.66 -3.48 51.84
N GLY A 599 -14.88 -3.18 53.11
CA GLY A 599 -13.81 -3.00 54.11
C GLY A 599 -12.86 -1.84 53.77
N ARG A 600 -11.57 -2.11 53.58
CA ARG A 600 -10.55 -1.10 53.21
C ARG A 600 -10.53 -0.74 51.72
N ARG A 601 -11.31 -1.43 50.87
CA ARG A 601 -11.34 -1.20 49.42
C ARG A 601 -12.37 -0.13 49.08
N LYS A 602 -11.96 0.89 48.30
CA LYS A 602 -12.81 1.97 47.82
C LYS A 602 -13.76 1.47 46.72
N LYS A 603 -14.85 2.19 46.49
CA LYS A 603 -15.65 2.06 45.27
C LYS A 603 -14.76 2.30 44.06
N GLU A 604 -15.00 1.53 43.03
CA GLU A 604 -14.22 1.58 41.76
C GLU A 604 -15.21 1.56 40.61
N ILE A 605 -14.89 2.33 39.57
CA ILE A 605 -15.60 2.28 38.29
C ILE A 605 -14.66 1.61 37.28
N ILE A 606 -15.15 0.60 36.58
CA ILE A 606 -14.43 -0.10 35.54
C ILE A 606 -15.16 0.14 34.23
N TYR A 607 -14.45 0.58 33.23
CA TYR A 607 -14.96 0.72 31.86
C TYR A 607 -14.50 -0.45 31.02
N THR A 608 -15.38 -0.94 30.11
CA THR A 608 -15.03 -1.97 29.13
C THR A 608 -15.40 -1.50 27.73
N TYR A 609 -14.58 -1.91 26.75
CA TYR A 609 -14.64 -1.40 25.38
C TYR A 609 -15.17 -2.44 24.38
N SER A 610 -15.46 -3.66 24.85
CA SER A 610 -16.10 -4.72 24.07
C SER A 610 -16.97 -5.60 24.98
N ASP A 611 -17.91 -6.35 24.39
CA ASP A 611 -18.74 -7.32 25.11
C ASP A 611 -17.89 -8.46 25.70
N ASP A 612 -16.86 -8.91 25.00
CA ASP A 612 -15.90 -9.93 25.47
C ASP A 612 -15.12 -9.45 26.70
N GLU A 613 -14.69 -8.18 26.68
CA GLU A 613 -14.01 -7.56 27.82
C GLU A 613 -14.96 -7.45 29.03
N LEU A 614 -16.25 -7.13 28.79
CA LEU A 614 -17.27 -7.13 29.82
C LEU A 614 -17.37 -8.49 30.47
N VAL A 615 -17.59 -9.55 29.68
CA VAL A 615 -17.75 -10.93 30.18
C VAL A 615 -16.51 -11.36 30.97
N THR A 616 -15.33 -11.08 30.46
CA THR A 616 -14.05 -11.42 31.12
C THR A 616 -13.92 -10.67 32.46
N THR A 617 -14.27 -9.38 32.47
CA THR A 617 -14.19 -8.53 33.66
C THR A 617 -15.19 -8.97 34.73
N LEU A 618 -16.44 -9.29 34.36
CA LEU A 618 -17.45 -9.78 35.28
C LEU A 618 -17.02 -11.11 35.94
N ARG A 619 -16.53 -12.07 35.16
CA ARG A 619 -15.99 -13.34 35.66
C ARG A 619 -14.82 -13.13 36.64
N ARG A 620 -13.93 -12.13 36.36
CA ARG A 620 -12.83 -11.77 37.26
C ARG A 620 -13.33 -11.19 38.57
N LEU A 621 -14.35 -10.32 38.54
CA LEU A 621 -14.95 -9.71 39.71
C LEU A 621 -15.65 -10.77 40.59
N GLU A 622 -16.41 -11.68 39.99
CA GLU A 622 -17.08 -12.81 40.68
C GLU A 622 -16.08 -13.72 41.39
N ARG A 623 -15.00 -14.13 40.65
CA ARG A 623 -13.93 -14.97 41.24
C ARG A 623 -13.20 -14.29 42.39
N SER A 624 -13.13 -12.96 42.37
CA SER A 624 -12.48 -12.17 43.44
C SER A 624 -13.44 -11.84 44.60
N GLY A 625 -14.72 -12.31 44.55
CA GLY A 625 -15.73 -12.06 45.54
C GLY A 625 -16.14 -10.58 45.67
N ARG A 626 -16.00 -9.80 44.61
CA ARG A 626 -16.35 -8.38 44.55
C ARG A 626 -17.79 -8.22 44.07
N SER A 627 -18.62 -7.52 44.84
CA SER A 627 -19.97 -7.19 44.42
C SER A 627 -19.96 -5.96 43.51
N PHE A 628 -20.76 -5.99 42.47
CA PHE A 628 -20.90 -4.90 41.50
C PHE A 628 -22.38 -4.69 41.17
N LYS A 629 -22.71 -3.49 40.68
CA LYS A 629 -24.06 -3.20 40.16
C LYS A 629 -24.18 -3.75 38.75
N GLU A 630 -25.42 -3.90 38.28
CA GLU A 630 -25.68 -4.23 36.86
C GLU A 630 -24.90 -3.29 35.94
N PRO A 631 -24.17 -3.82 34.97
CA PRO A 631 -23.37 -3.00 34.04
C PRO A 631 -24.27 -2.06 33.22
N GLN A 632 -23.94 -0.79 33.21
CA GLN A 632 -24.61 0.19 32.36
C GLN A 632 -24.00 0.14 30.98
N ARG A 633 -24.80 -0.06 29.92
CA ARG A 633 -24.38 0.06 28.54
C ARG A 633 -24.60 1.49 28.05
N TYR A 634 -23.59 2.09 27.42
CA TYR A 634 -23.68 3.37 26.74
C TYR A 634 -24.11 3.14 25.29
N LYS A 635 -25.21 3.76 24.87
CA LYS A 635 -25.67 3.76 23.47
C LYS A 635 -25.11 4.95 22.68
N GLY A 636 -24.82 6.04 23.35
CA GLY A 636 -24.26 7.24 22.74
C GLY A 636 -23.46 8.09 23.73
N LEU A 637 -22.64 9.00 23.18
CA LEU A 637 -21.79 9.95 23.92
C LEU A 637 -22.60 10.90 24.82
N GLY A 638 -23.85 11.17 24.44
CA GLY A 638 -24.77 12.01 25.23
C GLY A 638 -25.24 11.40 26.54
N GLU A 639 -25.07 10.09 26.75
CA GLU A 639 -25.39 9.39 27.99
C GLU A 639 -24.27 9.49 29.04
N MET A 640 -23.10 9.94 28.65
CA MET A 640 -21.95 10.13 29.53
C MET A 640 -22.00 11.54 30.15
N ASP A 641 -21.66 11.66 31.41
CA ASP A 641 -21.38 12.97 32.00
C ASP A 641 -19.99 13.49 31.55
N ALA A 642 -19.77 14.80 31.78
CA ALA A 642 -18.53 15.46 31.31
C ALA A 642 -17.25 14.86 31.91
N HIS A 643 -17.29 14.37 33.14
CA HIS A 643 -16.14 13.75 33.80
C HIS A 643 -15.83 12.38 33.19
N GLN A 644 -16.87 11.59 32.93
CA GLN A 644 -16.72 10.27 32.29
C GLN A 644 -16.16 10.41 30.89
N LEU A 645 -16.70 11.36 30.09
CA LEU A 645 -16.25 11.63 28.74
C LEU A 645 -14.80 12.15 28.73
N ALA A 646 -14.43 13.01 29.67
CA ALA A 646 -13.06 13.49 29.84
C ALA A 646 -12.11 12.32 30.12
N GLU A 647 -12.38 11.56 31.17
CA GLU A 647 -11.51 10.49 31.66
C GLU A 647 -11.33 9.35 30.65
N THR A 648 -12.36 8.96 29.92
CA THR A 648 -12.32 7.78 29.06
C THR A 648 -11.98 8.06 27.60
N THR A 649 -12.32 9.27 27.09
CA THR A 649 -12.35 9.53 25.65
C THR A 649 -11.55 10.77 25.24
N MET A 650 -11.41 11.80 26.09
CA MET A 650 -10.78 13.06 25.69
C MET A 650 -9.42 13.28 26.33
N GLU A 651 -9.17 12.81 27.53
CA GLU A 651 -7.91 13.04 28.25
C GLU A 651 -6.75 12.23 27.63
N PRO A 652 -5.68 12.87 27.17
CA PRO A 652 -4.60 12.19 26.44
C PRO A 652 -3.95 11.02 27.15
N GLN A 653 -3.97 11.02 28.50
CA GLN A 653 -3.29 9.99 29.31
C GLN A 653 -4.12 8.68 29.42
N HIS A 654 -5.44 8.74 29.27
CA HIS A 654 -6.35 7.63 29.56
C HIS A 654 -7.13 7.16 28.34
N ARG A 655 -7.35 8.03 27.35
CA ARG A 655 -8.14 7.73 26.16
C ARG A 655 -7.49 6.71 25.24
N THR A 656 -8.32 5.96 24.53
CA THR A 656 -7.89 5.12 23.41
C THR A 656 -8.27 5.77 22.09
N LEU A 657 -7.31 5.95 21.19
CA LEU A 657 -7.53 6.43 19.84
C LEU A 657 -7.05 5.37 18.83
N ARG A 658 -7.88 5.08 17.85
CA ARG A 658 -7.49 4.29 16.69
C ARG A 658 -6.98 5.24 15.62
N ARG A 659 -5.69 5.16 15.31
CA ARG A 659 -5.11 5.93 14.20
C ARG A 659 -5.60 5.34 12.88
N ILE A 660 -6.02 6.20 11.96
CA ILE A 660 -6.37 5.82 10.59
C ILE A 660 -5.12 6.03 9.76
N THR A 661 -4.66 4.97 9.13
CA THR A 661 -3.45 4.97 8.30
C THR A 661 -3.73 4.33 6.95
N LEU A 662 -3.06 4.80 5.94
CA LEU A 662 -2.89 4.13 4.66
C LEU A 662 -1.47 3.57 4.67
N GLY A 663 -1.34 2.29 4.41
CA GLY A 663 -0.04 1.61 4.41
C GLY A 663 0.65 1.71 3.05
N ASP A 664 1.05 0.56 2.51
CA ASP A 664 1.64 0.46 1.19
C ASP A 664 0.59 0.65 0.07
N GLU A 665 1.06 0.65 -1.17
CA GLU A 665 0.20 0.85 -2.35
C GLU A 665 -0.92 -0.20 -2.46
N ALA A 666 -0.67 -1.44 -2.03
CA ALA A 666 -1.68 -2.49 -2.02
C ALA A 666 -2.83 -2.17 -1.06
N GLN A 667 -2.52 -1.67 0.14
CA GLN A 667 -3.52 -1.22 1.12
C GLN A 667 -4.29 0.01 0.65
N VAL A 668 -3.64 0.90 -0.09
CA VAL A 668 -4.31 2.05 -0.72
C VAL A 668 -5.32 1.58 -1.76
N MET A 669 -4.94 0.65 -2.63
CA MET A 669 -5.84 0.07 -3.64
C MET A 669 -7.01 -0.68 -3.00
N GLU A 670 -6.74 -1.43 -1.94
CA GLU A 670 -7.79 -2.09 -1.16
C GLU A 670 -8.76 -1.08 -0.55
N ALA A 671 -8.25 -0.02 0.07
CA ALA A 671 -9.07 1.05 0.62
C ALA A 671 -9.94 1.73 -0.45
N GLU A 672 -9.38 2.03 -1.63
CA GLU A 672 -10.14 2.57 -2.78
C GLU A 672 -11.27 1.62 -3.19
N SER A 673 -10.99 0.33 -3.30
CA SER A 673 -11.99 -0.70 -3.63
C SER A 673 -13.09 -0.81 -2.57
N VAL A 674 -12.73 -0.79 -1.29
CA VAL A 674 -13.68 -0.86 -0.17
C VAL A 674 -14.55 0.39 -0.11
N PHE A 675 -13.98 1.60 -0.29
CA PHE A 675 -14.77 2.82 -0.33
C PHE A 675 -15.74 2.83 -1.52
N GLU A 676 -15.33 2.35 -2.69
CA GLU A 676 -16.24 2.24 -3.85
C GLU A 676 -17.33 1.21 -3.61
N LEU A 677 -16.98 0.04 -3.06
CA LEU A 677 -17.94 -0.99 -2.71
C LEU A 677 -19.00 -0.48 -1.73
N LEU A 678 -18.58 0.14 -0.64
CA LEU A 678 -19.48 0.56 0.45
C LEU A 678 -20.21 1.86 0.14
N MET A 679 -19.55 2.84 -0.46
CA MET A 679 -20.02 4.21 -0.61
C MET A 679 -20.31 4.61 -2.05
N GLY A 680 -19.87 3.84 -3.04
CA GLY A 680 -20.05 4.10 -4.47
C GLY A 680 -21.50 4.00 -4.96
N SER A 681 -21.70 4.27 -6.24
CA SER A 681 -23.03 4.28 -6.86
C SER A 681 -23.58 2.89 -7.17
N SER A 682 -22.74 1.89 -7.38
CA SER A 682 -23.14 0.53 -7.71
C SER A 682 -23.79 -0.18 -6.52
N VAL A 683 -24.99 -0.70 -6.72
CA VAL A 683 -25.77 -1.36 -5.65
C VAL A 683 -25.51 -2.85 -5.61
N GLU A 684 -25.27 -3.47 -6.75
CA GLU A 684 -25.15 -4.92 -6.90
C GLU A 684 -23.97 -5.52 -6.12
N PRO A 685 -22.74 -5.02 -6.27
CA PRO A 685 -21.60 -5.52 -5.50
C PRO A 685 -21.78 -5.36 -3.99
N ARG A 686 -22.40 -4.25 -3.57
CA ARG A 686 -22.69 -3.99 -2.15
C ARG A 686 -23.73 -4.95 -1.59
N ARG A 687 -24.76 -5.28 -2.36
CA ARG A 687 -25.76 -6.27 -1.96
C ARG A 687 -25.12 -7.63 -1.79
N ASP A 688 -24.28 -8.05 -2.74
CA ASP A 688 -23.61 -9.34 -2.73
C ASP A 688 -22.65 -9.44 -1.51
N PHE A 689 -21.89 -8.41 -1.24
CA PHE A 689 -21.05 -8.29 -0.03
C PHE A 689 -21.85 -8.43 1.28
N ILE A 690 -23.04 -7.79 1.35
CA ILE A 690 -23.93 -7.91 2.52
C ILE A 690 -24.49 -9.33 2.64
N VAL A 691 -24.86 -9.97 1.54
CA VAL A 691 -25.38 -11.34 1.53
C VAL A 691 -24.33 -12.36 1.94
N GLU A 692 -23.11 -12.20 1.46
CA GLU A 692 -21.96 -13.04 1.88
C GLU A 692 -21.63 -12.86 3.35
N GLY A 693 -21.51 -11.61 3.81
CA GLY A 693 -21.18 -11.30 5.21
C GLY A 693 -22.32 -11.55 6.19
N ALA A 694 -23.57 -11.72 5.73
CA ALA A 694 -24.73 -11.89 6.61
C ALA A 694 -24.70 -13.20 7.44
N ARG A 695 -23.87 -14.17 7.03
CA ARG A 695 -23.69 -15.44 7.76
C ARG A 695 -22.84 -15.27 9.02
N ASP A 696 -21.93 -14.28 9.02
CA ASP A 696 -20.96 -14.04 10.09
C ASP A 696 -21.39 -12.92 11.04
N VAL A 697 -22.50 -12.25 10.74
CA VAL A 697 -23.02 -11.16 11.58
C VAL A 697 -23.83 -11.70 12.75
N ASP A 698 -23.35 -11.42 13.95
CA ASP A 698 -24.09 -11.65 15.16
C ASP A 698 -25.35 -10.75 15.18
N ARG A 699 -26.53 -11.38 15.20
CA ARG A 699 -27.82 -10.68 15.15
C ARG A 699 -28.04 -9.73 16.34
N GLU A 700 -27.40 -9.99 17.48
CA GLU A 700 -27.46 -9.12 18.65
C GLU A 700 -26.70 -7.79 18.48
N ARG A 701 -25.84 -7.70 17.45
CA ARG A 701 -25.13 -6.47 17.08
C ARG A 701 -25.89 -5.57 16.10
N ILE A 702 -26.99 -6.07 15.55
CA ILE A 702 -27.88 -5.29 14.71
C ILE A 702 -28.97 -4.75 15.61
N ASP A 703 -28.88 -3.48 16.00
CA ASP A 703 -29.98 -2.76 16.64
C ASP A 703 -31.14 -2.66 15.63
N ALA A 704 -32.08 -3.59 15.69
CA ALA A 704 -33.32 -3.57 14.93
C ALA A 704 -34.41 -2.86 15.73
#